data_fe4eccd8f7a47956902eac3e070f4dbe
#
_entry.id   fe4eccd8f7a47956902eac3e070f4dbe
#
_cell.length_a   1.000
_cell.length_b   1.000
_cell.length_c   1.000
_cell.angle_alpha   90.00
_cell.angle_beta   90.00
_cell.angle_gamma   90.00
#
_symmetry.space_group_name_H-M   'P 1'
#
loop_
_entity.id
_entity.type
_entity.pdbx_description
1 polymer ?
#
loop_
_entity_poly.entity_id
_entity_poly.type
_entity_poly.pdbx_seq_one_letter_code
_entity_poly.pdbx_strand_id
1 'polypeptide(L)'
;MRVDTPSALGPFSYEVADTKMKRRPHPKHVLQLVLYSDLLTEIQGVPPVFAHVELGTGERATLRLADYAHYARAARARLEAFVAEPATTRPVPCADCGLCRWADHCADVWAKEDSLFNVANVTKGQVKKLEAAGIKTMAELAALAQPVRGMSENTRLRLVTQARLQHDRKTGGPTFELRAPEPGKGFALLPEPKPGDVFYDIEGDPHFEGGLEYLHGLWFDGQFLAFWAHDHRAEAQALSDLLAFFRARLEEYPKARIYHYAPYEITALKRLTTKYGIGEAFLDRLLRERRFVDLFAVVRGGLIGSEPNYSIKSMEAFYDRKRDGEVKTAGGSVVAYERWREIGDQHILDEIEDYNRIDCISTEELRDWLVGIRLAGPWPSIGQDATPKEAEEDAETRALRERIAASALPDERQDLLFNLGLFHRREVKPAQWAVFDSAAKDEDDLIDDLDALAGLEAISAVEPVKRSFARRYRFPVQETKLRPGKKATVPVFDGAPVSVNIEEMDRRRREITVKVGPGKGHLLEDRLSLHPDWPLDTKVIAAALQDVIADQCTVKSYRAVDDLLCRAAPRLTTGALSPVEDPVIGTIDAVGAMDQTVLPIQGPPGTGKTFVTARAILSFVRKGARVGVTSNSHEAIRNVLMGCLGALEDEDLPITLDLIHKVSGSDDGYPDDCPIQRTTDNAEAASGGHVVGGTAFFFAREENVQAYDWLFVDEAGQVGLANMAAMGRSAKNIVLVGDPRQLPQVIQGAHPEPANLSCLDWILGDHATIPPDRGIFLPVTRRMHPDVCRFISDQVYEGRLISHADTVRQGVSGTSFPAAGAFWVPVNHEGNAQIASEEVAAIQDTIDDLLTGTWTEKDGTERPMRRSDIIVVAPYNAQVNALQDALPDGIRVGTVDKFQGQEAPVCLVSMTASSAEETSRGMEFLFSLNRINVAVSRAKGLALVFGSPRLREAKCDTVEQMQLVNTLCALKSYQPESTR
;
A
#
# COMPACT_ATOMS: atom_id res chain seq x y z
N MET A 1 -0.12 21.63 -30.76
CA MET A 1 1.18 21.30 -31.38
C MET A 1 0.94 20.51 -32.65
N ARG A 2 1.77 20.70 -33.70
CA ARG A 2 1.66 19.90 -34.94
C ARG A 2 2.43 18.59 -34.78
N VAL A 3 1.82 17.50 -35.21
CA VAL A 3 2.40 16.15 -35.24
C VAL A 3 2.26 15.53 -36.64
N ASP A 4 3.18 14.63 -37.01
CA ASP A 4 3.24 14.06 -38.36
C ASP A 4 2.30 12.82 -38.49
N THR A 5 1.07 12.96 -37.97
CA THR A 5 0.00 11.96 -38.10
C THR A 5 -0.99 12.46 -39.14
N PRO A 6 -1.27 11.73 -40.22
CA PRO A 6 -2.25 12.14 -41.23
C PRO A 6 -3.64 12.32 -40.64
N SER A 7 -4.37 13.34 -41.09
CA SER A 7 -5.71 13.68 -40.65
C SER A 7 -6.54 14.27 -41.79
N ALA A 8 -7.78 14.69 -41.52
CA ALA A 8 -8.59 15.42 -42.45
C ALA A 8 -7.97 16.78 -42.89
N LEU A 9 -7.01 17.27 -42.13
CA LEU A 9 -6.27 18.52 -42.43
C LEU A 9 -5.08 18.31 -43.37
N GLY A 10 -4.67 17.08 -43.69
CA GLY A 10 -3.53 16.75 -44.52
C GLY A 10 -2.59 15.71 -43.94
N PRO A 11 -1.29 15.68 -44.31
CA PRO A 11 -0.31 14.72 -43.81
C PRO A 11 0.14 14.99 -42.35
N PHE A 12 -0.65 15.74 -41.61
CA PHE A 12 -0.38 16.11 -40.23
C PHE A 12 -1.67 16.20 -39.42
N SER A 13 -1.54 16.23 -38.13
CA SER A 13 -2.60 16.55 -37.17
C SER A 13 -2.08 17.49 -36.06
N TYR A 14 -2.93 17.82 -35.10
CA TYR A 14 -2.56 18.66 -33.97
C TYR A 14 -2.85 17.97 -32.66
N GLU A 15 -2.05 18.31 -31.66
CA GLU A 15 -2.26 18.01 -30.25
C GLU A 15 -2.44 19.31 -29.44
N VAL A 16 -3.23 19.26 -28.38
CA VAL A 16 -3.51 20.44 -27.56
C VAL A 16 -2.35 20.71 -26.61
N ALA A 17 -1.95 21.97 -26.50
CA ALA A 17 -1.02 22.45 -25.50
C ALA A 17 -1.62 23.69 -24.80
N ASP A 18 -1.49 23.75 -23.49
CA ASP A 18 -1.98 24.87 -22.68
C ASP A 18 -0.92 25.26 -21.64
N THR A 19 -0.92 26.52 -21.21
CA THR A 19 0.03 27.07 -20.25
C THR A 19 -0.63 27.25 -18.89
N LYS A 20 0.00 26.75 -17.83
CA LYS A 20 -0.47 26.86 -16.45
C LYS A 20 0.63 27.36 -15.53
N MET A 21 0.29 28.31 -14.67
CA MET A 21 1.24 28.86 -13.67
C MET A 21 1.61 27.86 -12.56
N LYS A 22 0.85 26.79 -12.39
CA LYS A 22 1.15 25.75 -11.40
C LYS A 22 2.45 25.01 -11.72
N ARG A 23 3.11 24.50 -10.68
CA ARG A 23 4.35 23.74 -10.78
C ARG A 23 4.15 22.30 -11.26
N ARG A 24 2.92 21.76 -11.11
CA ARG A 24 2.54 20.39 -11.49
C ARG A 24 1.22 20.37 -12.24
N PRO A 25 0.97 19.37 -13.09
CA PRO A 25 -0.34 19.14 -13.67
C PRO A 25 -1.39 18.94 -12.57
N HIS A 26 -2.61 19.36 -12.85
CA HIS A 26 -3.74 19.24 -11.92
C HIS A 26 -4.93 18.63 -12.65
N PRO A 27 -5.80 17.81 -12.00
CA PRO A 27 -6.97 17.21 -12.65
C PRO A 27 -7.84 18.18 -13.46
N LYS A 28 -8.03 19.42 -12.98
CA LYS A 28 -8.76 20.46 -13.72
C LYS A 28 -8.13 20.81 -15.07
N HIS A 29 -6.80 20.79 -15.16
CA HIS A 29 -6.10 21.01 -16.43
C HIS A 29 -6.37 19.86 -17.39
N VAL A 30 -6.30 18.63 -16.89
CA VAL A 30 -6.53 17.42 -17.67
C VAL A 30 -7.96 17.38 -18.21
N LEU A 31 -8.98 17.69 -17.38
CA LEU A 31 -10.38 17.78 -17.81
C LEU A 31 -10.55 18.78 -18.97
N GLN A 32 -9.92 19.96 -18.88
CA GLN A 32 -9.93 20.99 -19.92
C GLN A 32 -9.26 20.51 -21.20
N LEU A 33 -8.08 19.87 -21.08
CA LEU A 33 -7.32 19.37 -22.23
C LEU A 33 -8.04 18.24 -22.95
N VAL A 34 -8.71 17.32 -22.21
CA VAL A 34 -9.54 16.28 -22.82
C VAL A 34 -10.70 16.91 -23.60
N LEU A 35 -11.39 17.89 -23.03
CA LEU A 35 -12.49 18.60 -23.74
C LEU A 35 -11.98 19.26 -25.03
N TYR A 36 -10.85 19.96 -24.99
CA TYR A 36 -10.27 20.59 -26.18
C TYR A 36 -9.81 19.55 -27.20
N SER A 37 -9.30 18.42 -26.77
CA SER A 37 -8.89 17.31 -27.64
C SER A 37 -10.10 16.62 -28.30
N ASP A 38 -11.24 16.51 -27.60
CA ASP A 38 -12.48 16.02 -28.19
C ASP A 38 -12.99 16.96 -29.28
N LEU A 39 -12.99 18.28 -29.05
CA LEU A 39 -13.34 19.28 -30.06
C LEU A 39 -12.37 19.26 -31.25
N LEU A 40 -11.08 19.10 -30.99
CA LEU A 40 -10.07 19.01 -32.03
C LEU A 40 -10.24 17.73 -32.88
N THR A 41 -10.67 16.64 -32.26
CA THR A 41 -10.99 15.37 -32.94
C THR A 41 -12.12 15.59 -33.99
N GLU A 42 -13.17 16.33 -33.62
CA GLU A 42 -14.26 16.68 -34.59
C GLU A 42 -13.75 17.46 -35.80
N ILE A 43 -12.74 18.33 -35.63
CA ILE A 43 -12.17 19.15 -36.69
C ILE A 43 -11.24 18.34 -37.60
N GLN A 44 -10.37 17.52 -37.04
CA GLN A 44 -9.32 16.82 -37.78
C GLN A 44 -9.64 15.36 -38.11
N GLY A 45 -10.74 14.79 -37.56
CA GLY A 45 -11.19 13.43 -37.84
C GLY A 45 -10.32 12.33 -37.19
N VAL A 46 -9.26 12.69 -36.42
CA VAL A 46 -8.34 11.79 -35.76
C VAL A 46 -8.13 12.30 -34.34
N PRO A 47 -8.30 11.45 -33.29
CA PRO A 47 -8.06 11.88 -31.94
C PRO A 47 -6.56 12.16 -31.67
N PRO A 48 -6.22 13.23 -30.94
CA PRO A 48 -4.89 13.44 -30.41
C PRO A 48 -4.48 12.28 -29.48
N VAL A 49 -3.20 11.91 -29.51
CA VAL A 49 -2.66 10.87 -28.61
C VAL A 49 -2.24 11.50 -27.29
N PHE A 50 -1.62 12.67 -27.36
CA PHE A 50 -1.13 13.39 -26.19
C PHE A 50 -1.77 14.77 -26.07
N ALA A 51 -1.71 15.30 -24.87
CA ALA A 51 -1.93 16.71 -24.59
C ALA A 51 -0.79 17.22 -23.71
N HIS A 52 -0.51 18.52 -23.75
CA HIS A 52 0.69 19.09 -23.14
C HIS A 52 0.31 20.24 -22.21
N VAL A 53 0.98 20.31 -21.04
CA VAL A 53 0.89 21.44 -20.11
C VAL A 53 2.26 22.08 -19.97
N GLU A 54 2.38 23.33 -20.39
CA GLU A 54 3.55 24.16 -20.08
C GLU A 54 3.38 24.70 -18.64
N LEU A 55 4.22 24.25 -17.75
CA LEU A 55 4.15 24.57 -16.32
C LEU A 55 4.86 25.89 -15.99
N GLY A 56 4.52 26.48 -14.86
CA GLY A 56 5.19 27.69 -14.34
C GLY A 56 6.68 27.50 -14.02
N THR A 57 7.13 26.27 -13.91
CA THR A 57 8.55 25.89 -13.79
C THR A 57 9.34 26.01 -15.10
N GLY A 58 8.66 26.17 -16.25
CA GLY A 58 9.25 26.08 -17.57
C GLY A 58 9.33 24.66 -18.13
N GLU A 59 8.90 23.67 -17.37
CA GLU A 59 8.82 22.27 -17.80
C GLU A 59 7.53 22.00 -18.57
N ARG A 60 7.60 21.00 -19.48
CA ARG A 60 6.42 20.51 -20.19
C ARG A 60 6.01 19.15 -19.69
N ALA A 61 4.81 19.05 -19.12
CA ALA A 61 4.17 17.79 -18.82
C ALA A 61 3.40 17.28 -20.04
N THR A 62 3.73 16.09 -20.52
CA THR A 62 3.05 15.41 -21.64
C THR A 62 2.15 14.32 -21.06
N LEU A 63 0.85 14.39 -21.37
CA LEU A 63 -0.20 13.52 -20.83
C LEU A 63 -0.78 12.67 -21.96
N ARG A 64 -0.75 11.34 -21.82
CA ARG A 64 -1.42 10.42 -22.75
C ARG A 64 -2.92 10.47 -22.51
N LEU A 65 -3.70 10.95 -23.48
CA LEU A 65 -5.13 11.20 -23.31
C LEU A 65 -5.96 9.95 -22.98
N ALA A 66 -5.56 8.77 -23.45
CA ALA A 66 -6.21 7.50 -23.12
C ALA A 66 -6.26 7.22 -21.61
N ASP A 67 -5.31 7.74 -20.84
CA ASP A 67 -5.21 7.53 -19.39
C ASP A 67 -6.22 8.37 -18.60
N TYR A 68 -6.95 9.30 -19.23
CA TYR A 68 -7.83 10.27 -18.56
C TYR A 68 -9.20 10.45 -19.24
N ALA A 69 -9.31 10.15 -20.54
CA ALA A 69 -10.44 10.54 -21.34
C ALA A 69 -11.76 9.92 -20.90
N HIS A 70 -11.77 8.67 -20.46
CA HIS A 70 -12.99 8.00 -20.01
C HIS A 70 -13.55 8.63 -18.73
N TYR A 71 -12.68 8.95 -17.76
CA TYR A 71 -13.09 9.67 -16.55
C TYR A 71 -13.60 11.08 -16.87
N ALA A 72 -12.86 11.83 -17.70
CA ALA A 72 -13.25 13.19 -18.05
C ALA A 72 -14.60 13.26 -18.75
N ARG A 73 -14.86 12.36 -19.71
CA ARG A 73 -16.16 12.26 -20.41
C ARG A 73 -17.27 11.83 -19.45
N ALA A 74 -17.02 10.90 -18.53
CA ALA A 74 -17.97 10.50 -17.50
C ALA A 74 -18.31 11.66 -16.55
N ALA A 75 -17.31 12.44 -16.12
CA ALA A 75 -17.48 13.61 -15.28
C ALA A 75 -18.29 14.70 -15.99
N ARG A 76 -18.00 14.96 -17.29
CA ARG A 76 -18.77 15.87 -18.13
C ARG A 76 -20.22 15.44 -18.25
N ALA A 77 -20.49 14.19 -18.59
CA ALA A 77 -21.86 13.67 -18.74
C ALA A 77 -22.67 13.82 -17.45
N ARG A 78 -22.05 13.59 -16.26
CA ARG A 78 -22.71 13.84 -14.96
C ARG A 78 -23.07 15.30 -14.74
N LEU A 79 -22.14 16.21 -15.07
CA LEU A 79 -22.39 17.65 -14.96
C LEU A 79 -23.54 18.08 -15.87
N GLU A 80 -23.56 17.61 -17.12
CA GLU A 80 -24.61 17.89 -18.10
C GLU A 80 -25.96 17.37 -17.64
N ALA A 81 -26.04 16.14 -17.09
CA ALA A 81 -27.25 15.56 -16.52
C ALA A 81 -27.75 16.36 -15.30
N PHE A 82 -26.85 16.75 -14.38
CA PHE A 82 -27.19 17.58 -13.23
C PHE A 82 -27.72 18.98 -13.64
N VAL A 83 -27.12 19.59 -14.65
CA VAL A 83 -27.57 20.90 -15.15
C VAL A 83 -28.93 20.78 -15.81
N ALA A 84 -29.22 19.69 -16.53
CA ALA A 84 -30.50 19.44 -17.19
C ALA A 84 -31.65 19.21 -16.16
N GLU A 85 -31.38 18.47 -15.09
CA GLU A 85 -32.32 18.20 -14.00
C GLU A 85 -31.62 18.36 -12.62
N PRO A 86 -31.56 19.60 -12.08
CA PRO A 86 -30.92 19.83 -10.79
C PRO A 86 -31.61 19.05 -9.65
N ALA A 87 -30.91 18.10 -9.07
CA ALA A 87 -31.41 17.36 -7.92
C ALA A 87 -31.30 18.18 -6.64
N THR A 88 -32.22 17.93 -5.67
CA THR A 88 -32.09 18.47 -4.32
C THR A 88 -30.87 17.87 -3.65
N THR A 89 -29.93 18.71 -3.23
CA THR A 89 -28.71 18.27 -2.54
C THR A 89 -28.80 18.57 -1.05
N ARG A 90 -28.17 17.74 -0.21
CA ARG A 90 -28.00 17.96 1.22
C ARG A 90 -26.51 18.01 1.54
N PRO A 91 -26.03 18.97 2.34
CA PRO A 91 -24.62 19.05 2.71
C PRO A 91 -24.23 17.86 3.59
N VAL A 92 -23.14 17.18 3.21
CA VAL A 92 -22.51 16.09 3.97
C VAL A 92 -21.07 16.45 4.19
N PRO A 93 -20.50 16.33 5.42
CA PRO A 93 -19.11 16.65 5.68
C PRO A 93 -18.17 15.83 4.81
N CYS A 94 -17.12 16.46 4.29
CA CYS A 94 -16.07 15.80 3.53
C CYS A 94 -14.70 16.41 3.86
N ALA A 95 -13.63 15.80 3.42
CA ALA A 95 -12.26 16.24 3.67
C ALA A 95 -11.99 17.68 3.18
N ASP A 96 -12.67 18.12 2.11
CA ASP A 96 -12.49 19.46 1.53
C ASP A 96 -13.25 20.56 2.23
N CYS A 97 -14.06 20.27 3.26
CA CYS A 97 -14.86 21.30 3.93
C CYS A 97 -14.03 22.48 4.42
N GLY A 98 -12.81 22.23 4.89
CA GLY A 98 -11.89 23.28 5.34
C GLY A 98 -11.45 24.29 4.26
N LEU A 99 -11.50 23.92 2.98
CA LEU A 99 -11.13 24.74 1.83
C LEU A 99 -12.36 25.15 0.99
N CYS A 100 -13.55 24.69 1.36
CA CYS A 100 -14.77 24.88 0.60
C CYS A 100 -15.38 26.26 0.84
N ARG A 101 -15.66 27.02 -0.24
CA ARG A 101 -16.37 28.32 -0.15
C ARG A 101 -17.78 28.24 0.44
N TRP A 102 -18.35 27.04 0.54
CA TRP A 102 -19.68 26.78 1.09
C TRP A 102 -19.63 26.28 2.54
N ALA A 103 -18.43 26.18 3.16
CA ALA A 103 -18.25 25.61 4.48
C ALA A 103 -19.16 26.27 5.51
N ASP A 104 -19.20 27.60 5.56
CA ASP A 104 -20.03 28.37 6.49
C ASP A 104 -21.52 28.14 6.26
N HIS A 105 -21.96 28.11 4.99
CA HIS A 105 -23.34 27.78 4.65
C HIS A 105 -23.73 26.37 5.10
N CYS A 106 -22.86 25.37 4.89
CA CYS A 106 -23.11 24.01 5.34
C CYS A 106 -23.14 23.93 6.87
N ALA A 107 -22.25 24.60 7.56
CA ALA A 107 -22.23 24.67 9.01
C ALA A 107 -23.53 25.30 9.55
N ASP A 108 -24.00 26.38 8.95
CA ASP A 108 -25.29 27.01 9.29
C ASP A 108 -26.49 26.06 9.08
N VAL A 109 -26.50 25.27 7.98
CA VAL A 109 -27.55 24.27 7.73
C VAL A 109 -27.50 23.19 8.84
N TRP A 110 -26.32 22.62 9.11
CA TRP A 110 -26.19 21.61 10.17
C TRP A 110 -26.54 22.12 11.55
N ALA A 111 -26.21 23.40 11.86
CA ALA A 111 -26.58 24.02 13.12
C ALA A 111 -28.10 24.21 13.25
N LYS A 112 -28.79 24.68 12.19
CA LYS A 112 -30.23 24.86 12.15
C LYS A 112 -31.00 23.55 12.25
N GLU A 113 -30.50 22.50 11.63
CA GLU A 113 -31.10 21.16 11.64
C GLU A 113 -30.77 20.37 12.92
N ASP A 114 -29.95 20.91 13.82
CA ASP A 114 -29.39 20.19 14.97
C ASP A 114 -28.78 18.85 14.56
N SER A 115 -28.02 18.89 13.48
CA SER A 115 -27.55 17.70 12.76
C SER A 115 -26.63 16.81 13.61
N LEU A 116 -26.73 15.49 13.42
CA LEU A 116 -25.81 14.51 14.00
C LEU A 116 -24.36 14.73 13.57
N PHE A 117 -24.14 15.37 12.42
CA PHE A 117 -22.77 15.71 11.97
C PHE A 117 -22.05 16.71 12.88
N ASN A 118 -22.76 17.42 13.75
CA ASN A 118 -22.20 18.31 14.74
C ASN A 118 -21.73 17.58 16.01
N VAL A 119 -22.00 16.28 16.16
CA VAL A 119 -21.53 15.49 17.31
C VAL A 119 -20.04 15.17 17.11
N ALA A 120 -19.21 15.57 18.05
CA ALA A 120 -17.77 15.38 17.96
C ALA A 120 -17.38 13.90 17.81
N ASN A 121 -16.47 13.61 16.89
CA ASN A 121 -15.99 12.27 16.56
C ASN A 121 -17.08 11.27 16.10
N VAL A 122 -18.25 11.73 15.63
CA VAL A 122 -19.21 10.86 14.96
C VAL A 122 -18.70 10.52 13.54
N THR A 123 -18.82 9.29 13.14
CA THR A 123 -18.51 8.86 11.78
C THR A 123 -19.75 8.85 10.89
N LYS A 124 -19.58 9.01 9.56
CA LYS A 124 -20.70 8.90 8.59
C LYS A 124 -21.46 7.57 8.74
N GLY A 125 -20.75 6.47 8.99
CA GLY A 125 -21.37 5.16 9.23
C GLY A 125 -22.21 5.11 10.50
N GLN A 126 -21.78 5.79 11.57
CA GLN A 126 -22.55 5.90 12.81
C GLN A 126 -23.79 6.77 12.61
N VAL A 127 -23.69 7.88 11.87
CA VAL A 127 -24.83 8.72 11.52
C VAL A 127 -25.88 7.90 10.77
N LYS A 128 -25.51 7.13 9.74
CA LYS A 128 -26.43 6.24 9.01
C LYS A 128 -27.13 5.24 9.92
N LYS A 129 -26.42 4.62 10.87
CA LYS A 129 -27.02 3.67 11.84
C LYS A 129 -28.01 4.35 12.77
N LEU A 130 -27.71 5.58 13.21
CA LEU A 130 -28.60 6.38 14.03
C LEU A 130 -29.84 6.82 13.25
N GLU A 131 -29.68 7.33 12.03
CA GLU A 131 -30.80 7.71 11.14
C GLU A 131 -31.71 6.51 10.82
N ALA A 132 -31.12 5.32 10.57
CA ALA A 132 -31.87 4.08 10.37
C ALA A 132 -32.65 3.63 11.63
N ALA A 133 -32.19 4.02 12.83
CA ALA A 133 -32.90 3.83 14.08
C ALA A 133 -33.92 4.95 14.40
N GLY A 134 -34.09 5.93 13.49
CA GLY A 134 -35.01 7.05 13.65
C GLY A 134 -34.44 8.26 14.38
N ILE A 135 -33.15 8.25 14.74
CA ILE A 135 -32.45 9.34 15.42
C ILE A 135 -31.84 10.27 14.38
N LYS A 136 -32.28 11.52 14.31
CA LYS A 136 -31.90 12.47 13.26
C LYS A 136 -31.20 13.72 13.76
N THR A 137 -31.34 14.04 15.04
CA THR A 137 -30.80 15.25 15.65
C THR A 137 -29.87 14.94 16.83
N MET A 138 -29.00 15.88 17.17
CA MET A 138 -28.13 15.80 18.35
C MET A 138 -28.96 15.72 19.65
N ALA A 139 -30.07 16.47 19.73
CA ALA A 139 -30.96 16.42 20.88
C ALA A 139 -31.61 15.05 21.07
N GLU A 140 -32.07 14.41 19.98
CA GLU A 140 -32.62 13.03 20.04
C GLU A 140 -31.54 12.02 20.44
N LEU A 141 -30.31 12.18 19.94
CA LEU A 141 -29.16 11.34 20.36
C LEU A 141 -28.84 11.53 21.84
N ALA A 142 -28.83 12.76 22.34
CA ALA A 142 -28.57 13.06 23.76
C ALA A 142 -29.60 12.39 24.71
N ALA A 143 -30.82 12.15 24.25
CA ALA A 143 -31.90 11.48 24.98
C ALA A 143 -32.01 9.97 24.72
N LEU A 144 -31.13 9.39 23.89
CA LEU A 144 -31.25 8.01 23.43
C LEU A 144 -30.89 6.98 24.52
N ALA A 145 -31.94 6.26 25.00
CA ALA A 145 -31.77 5.20 25.98
C ALA A 145 -31.68 3.78 25.37
N GLN A 146 -32.19 3.58 24.15
CA GLN A 146 -32.30 2.29 23.52
C GLN A 146 -31.05 1.87 22.75
N PRO A 147 -30.72 0.57 22.68
CA PRO A 147 -29.63 0.07 21.85
C PRO A 147 -29.88 0.36 20.35
N VAL A 148 -28.79 0.59 19.60
CA VAL A 148 -28.84 0.79 18.14
C VAL A 148 -28.25 -0.45 17.45
N ARG A 149 -28.99 -1.01 16.49
CA ARG A 149 -28.53 -2.20 15.76
C ARG A 149 -27.21 -1.92 15.05
N GLY A 150 -26.19 -2.77 15.26
CA GLY A 150 -24.89 -2.65 14.64
C GLY A 150 -23.97 -1.60 15.28
N MET A 151 -24.30 -1.13 16.50
CA MET A 151 -23.45 -0.23 17.30
C MET A 151 -23.21 -0.88 18.67
N SER A 152 -21.96 -0.88 19.14
CA SER A 152 -21.64 -1.38 20.48
C SER A 152 -22.23 -0.48 21.57
N GLU A 153 -22.52 -1.04 22.73
CA GLU A 153 -23.08 -0.27 23.85
C GLU A 153 -22.12 0.83 24.33
N ASN A 154 -20.81 0.56 24.35
CA ASN A 154 -19.80 1.56 24.69
C ASN A 154 -19.80 2.73 23.71
N THR A 155 -19.85 2.46 22.40
CA THR A 155 -19.96 3.50 21.36
C THR A 155 -21.23 4.31 21.50
N ARG A 156 -22.38 3.64 21.74
CA ARG A 156 -23.65 4.32 21.97
C ARG A 156 -23.59 5.26 23.17
N LEU A 157 -23.14 4.77 24.33
CA LEU A 157 -23.02 5.55 25.56
C LEU A 157 -22.09 6.76 25.37
N ARG A 158 -20.93 6.56 24.71
CA ARG A 158 -20.00 7.63 24.39
C ARG A 158 -20.66 8.73 23.54
N LEU A 159 -21.35 8.35 22.47
CA LEU A 159 -22.02 9.32 21.58
C LEU A 159 -23.18 10.03 22.26
N VAL A 160 -23.95 9.34 23.13
CA VAL A 160 -25.01 9.95 23.95
C VAL A 160 -24.44 10.99 24.91
N THR A 161 -23.37 10.64 25.63
CA THR A 161 -22.69 11.58 26.55
C THR A 161 -22.15 12.77 25.79
N GLN A 162 -21.50 12.52 24.65
CA GLN A 162 -20.96 13.56 23.77
C GLN A 162 -22.06 14.53 23.31
N ALA A 163 -23.15 14.00 22.77
CA ALA A 163 -24.27 14.80 22.31
C ALA A 163 -24.93 15.61 23.45
N ARG A 164 -25.06 15.02 24.64
CA ARG A 164 -25.60 15.69 25.82
C ARG A 164 -24.73 16.86 26.25
N LEU A 165 -23.43 16.66 26.42
CA LEU A 165 -22.51 17.73 26.81
C LEU A 165 -22.48 18.86 25.78
N GLN A 166 -22.47 18.55 24.49
CA GLN A 166 -22.53 19.57 23.44
C GLN A 166 -23.90 20.27 23.35
N HIS A 167 -24.99 19.57 23.66
CA HIS A 167 -26.30 20.20 23.75
C HIS A 167 -26.36 21.18 24.93
N ASP A 168 -25.87 20.78 26.11
CA ASP A 168 -25.82 21.63 27.32
C ASP A 168 -24.89 22.84 27.12
N ARG A 169 -23.81 22.67 26.30
CA ARG A 169 -22.88 23.72 25.93
C ARG A 169 -23.55 24.91 25.23
N LYS A 170 -24.66 24.73 24.55
CA LYS A 170 -25.39 25.77 23.83
C LYS A 170 -25.92 26.86 24.79
N THR A 171 -26.15 26.51 26.06
CA THR A 171 -26.70 27.42 27.09
C THR A 171 -25.76 27.61 28.29
N GLY A 172 -24.71 26.79 28.43
CA GLY A 172 -23.76 26.75 29.52
C GLY A 172 -22.32 27.07 29.09
N GLY A 173 -21.41 27.06 30.07
CA GLY A 173 -19.96 27.12 29.85
C GLY A 173 -19.36 25.77 29.33
N PRO A 174 -18.02 25.74 29.07
CA PRO A 174 -17.33 24.48 28.74
C PRO A 174 -17.43 23.48 29.90
N THR A 175 -17.80 22.22 29.61
CA THR A 175 -17.93 21.14 30.59
C THR A 175 -17.32 19.87 30.04
N PHE A 176 -16.92 18.96 30.93
CA PHE A 176 -16.37 17.65 30.54
C PHE A 176 -16.77 16.61 31.60
N GLU A 177 -16.74 15.35 31.18
CA GLU A 177 -16.85 14.18 32.07
C GLU A 177 -15.60 13.32 31.95
N LEU A 178 -15.03 12.89 33.09
CA LEU A 178 -13.91 11.96 33.10
C LEU A 178 -14.39 10.55 32.75
N ARG A 179 -13.65 9.88 31.90
CA ARG A 179 -13.86 8.46 31.61
C ARG A 179 -13.31 7.59 32.74
N ALA A 180 -13.88 6.39 32.91
CA ALA A 180 -13.34 5.42 33.84
C ALA A 180 -11.87 5.09 33.47
N PRO A 181 -10.97 5.01 34.45
CA PRO A 181 -9.57 4.67 34.18
C PRO A 181 -9.43 3.28 33.55
N GLU A 182 -8.73 3.21 32.44
CA GLU A 182 -8.38 1.97 31.75
C GLU A 182 -6.85 1.88 31.61
N PRO A 183 -6.24 0.70 31.84
CA PRO A 183 -4.81 0.53 31.64
C PRO A 183 -4.39 0.87 30.20
N GLY A 184 -3.33 1.66 30.04
CA GLY A 184 -2.80 2.05 28.71
C GLY A 184 -3.61 3.10 27.97
N LYS A 185 -4.64 3.72 28.58
CA LYS A 185 -5.50 4.73 27.95
C LYS A 185 -5.68 5.97 28.82
N GLY A 186 -5.99 7.09 28.15
CA GLY A 186 -6.31 8.31 28.84
C GLY A 186 -5.23 8.72 29.82
N PHE A 187 -5.61 8.98 31.08
CA PHE A 187 -4.68 9.40 32.12
C PHE A 187 -3.60 8.36 32.47
N ALA A 188 -3.75 7.09 32.07
CA ALA A 188 -2.68 6.09 32.20
C ALA A 188 -1.51 6.33 31.22
N LEU A 189 -1.68 7.21 30.23
CA LEU A 189 -0.64 7.64 29.30
C LEU A 189 0.04 8.96 29.76
N LEU A 190 -0.47 9.63 30.79
CA LEU A 190 0.05 10.90 31.26
C LEU A 190 1.10 10.66 32.37
N PRO A 191 2.41 10.83 32.10
CA PRO A 191 3.45 10.70 33.12
C PRO A 191 3.46 11.87 34.09
N GLU A 192 4.14 11.68 35.22
CA GLU A 192 4.43 12.79 36.13
C GLU A 192 5.32 13.83 35.45
N PRO A 193 4.93 15.14 35.45
CA PRO A 193 5.76 16.21 34.91
C PRO A 193 7.15 16.24 35.56
N LYS A 194 8.17 16.43 34.75
CA LYS A 194 9.57 16.45 35.20
C LYS A 194 10.28 17.69 34.71
N PRO A 195 11.30 18.18 35.47
CA PRO A 195 12.20 19.18 34.94
C PRO A 195 12.80 18.72 33.62
N GLY A 196 12.92 19.63 32.67
CA GLY A 196 13.47 19.35 31.36
C GLY A 196 12.43 18.90 30.33
N ASP A 197 11.15 18.75 30.68
CA ASP A 197 10.07 18.47 29.73
C ASP A 197 10.06 19.46 28.56
N VAL A 198 9.72 19.01 27.36
CA VAL A 198 9.71 19.76 26.11
C VAL A 198 8.35 19.65 25.46
N PHE A 199 7.84 20.73 24.87
CA PHE A 199 6.59 20.77 24.10
C PHE A 199 6.93 21.05 22.66
N TYR A 200 6.54 20.14 21.79
CA TYR A 200 6.96 20.07 20.39
C TYR A 200 5.76 20.14 19.46
N ASP A 201 5.92 20.97 18.43
CA ASP A 201 4.95 21.10 17.35
C ASP A 201 5.68 21.29 16.01
N ILE A 202 5.04 20.91 14.89
CA ILE A 202 5.64 20.91 13.56
C ILE A 202 4.70 21.52 12.53
N GLU A 203 5.26 22.33 11.63
CA GLU A 203 4.55 22.87 10.47
C GLU A 203 5.12 22.31 9.16
N GLY A 204 4.23 21.90 8.26
CA GLY A 204 4.64 21.29 6.99
C GLY A 204 3.78 21.72 5.81
N ASP A 205 4.39 21.67 4.61
CA ASP A 205 3.71 21.91 3.34
C ASP A 205 3.64 20.61 2.54
N PRO A 206 2.48 19.96 2.48
CA PRO A 206 2.28 18.75 1.69
C PRO A 206 2.29 19.01 0.18
N HIS A 207 2.19 20.27 -0.26
CA HIS A 207 2.21 20.67 -1.66
C HIS A 207 3.62 20.95 -2.19
N PHE A 208 4.60 21.05 -1.31
CA PHE A 208 6.00 21.07 -1.70
C PHE A 208 6.38 19.74 -2.37
N GLU A 209 7.31 19.75 -3.30
CA GLU A 209 7.76 18.52 -3.99
C GLU A 209 8.31 17.51 -2.98
N GLY A 210 7.66 16.32 -2.87
CA GLY A 210 7.99 15.31 -1.88
C GLY A 210 7.55 15.63 -0.44
N GLY A 211 6.75 16.71 -0.24
CA GLY A 211 6.39 17.26 1.07
C GLY A 211 7.59 17.91 1.78
N LEU A 212 7.36 18.94 2.57
CA LEU A 212 8.40 19.63 3.33
C LEU A 212 7.88 19.96 4.72
N GLU A 213 8.59 19.53 5.76
CA GLU A 213 8.38 20.03 7.12
C GLU A 213 9.27 21.28 7.30
N TYR A 214 8.64 22.45 7.17
CA TYR A 214 9.41 23.68 7.08
C TYR A 214 9.75 24.32 8.44
N LEU A 215 9.08 23.89 9.54
CA LEU A 215 9.34 24.42 10.87
C LEU A 215 9.15 23.34 11.94
N HIS A 216 10.15 23.16 12.78
CA HIS A 216 10.07 22.43 14.05
C HIS A 216 10.17 23.41 15.21
N GLY A 217 9.13 23.56 16.01
CA GLY A 217 9.08 24.42 17.18
C GLY A 217 9.13 23.66 18.49
N LEU A 218 9.89 24.20 19.42
CA LEU A 218 10.09 23.66 20.78
C LEU A 218 9.84 24.72 21.82
N TRP A 219 9.02 24.40 22.79
CA TRP A 219 8.83 25.24 24.00
C TRP A 219 9.35 24.45 25.22
N PHE A 220 10.22 25.08 26.02
CA PHE A 220 10.81 24.50 27.22
C PHE A 220 11.37 25.59 28.12
N ASP A 221 11.27 25.42 29.41
CA ASP A 221 11.79 26.37 30.43
C ASP A 221 11.41 27.86 30.20
N GLY A 222 10.23 28.13 29.60
CA GLY A 222 9.78 29.47 29.24
C GLY A 222 10.47 30.07 28.00
N GLN A 223 11.15 29.27 27.19
CA GLN A 223 11.85 29.67 25.97
C GLN A 223 11.31 28.92 24.75
N PHE A 224 11.30 29.63 23.62
CA PHE A 224 10.96 29.01 22.33
C PHE A 224 12.20 28.86 21.46
N LEU A 225 12.30 27.73 20.78
CA LEU A 225 13.38 27.44 19.82
C LEU A 225 12.75 26.92 18.53
N ALA A 226 13.13 27.50 17.39
CA ALA A 226 12.65 27.14 16.07
C ALA A 226 13.77 26.59 15.19
N PHE A 227 13.51 25.51 14.45
CA PHE A 227 14.37 25.01 13.39
C PHE A 227 13.63 25.10 12.06
N TRP A 228 14.06 26.03 11.20
CA TRP A 228 13.49 26.30 9.90
C TRP A 228 14.15 25.49 8.78
N ALA A 229 13.34 25.12 7.78
CA ALA A 229 13.80 24.47 6.56
C ALA A 229 13.01 24.98 5.34
N HIS A 230 13.71 25.45 4.31
CA HIS A 230 13.05 25.99 3.12
C HIS A 230 13.29 25.14 1.87
N ASP A 231 14.03 24.06 2.02
CA ASP A 231 14.27 23.02 1.03
C ASP A 231 14.63 21.69 1.72
N HIS A 232 14.73 20.60 0.96
CA HIS A 232 15.03 19.27 1.49
C HIS A 232 16.42 19.16 2.14
N ARG A 233 17.39 19.97 1.74
CA ARG A 233 18.72 19.99 2.37
C ARG A 233 18.65 20.64 3.74
N ALA A 234 17.93 21.77 3.84
CA ALA A 234 17.67 22.43 5.10
C ALA A 234 16.78 21.59 6.03
N GLU A 235 15.81 20.83 5.48
CA GLU A 235 14.98 19.88 6.23
C GLU A 235 15.83 18.76 6.88
N ALA A 236 16.79 18.21 6.14
CA ALA A 236 17.74 17.24 6.72
C ALA A 236 18.59 17.86 7.84
N GLN A 237 19.04 19.10 7.69
CA GLN A 237 19.80 19.81 8.72
C GLN A 237 18.94 20.12 9.94
N ALA A 238 17.71 20.64 9.75
CA ALA A 238 16.77 20.94 10.84
C ALA A 238 16.42 19.67 11.64
N LEU A 239 16.22 18.54 10.97
CA LEU A 239 16.07 17.24 11.63
C LEU A 239 17.30 16.87 12.47
N SER A 240 18.50 17.03 11.91
CA SER A 240 19.76 16.74 12.63
C SER A 240 19.89 17.58 13.90
N ASP A 241 19.61 18.88 13.79
CA ASP A 241 19.71 19.85 14.91
C ASP A 241 18.64 19.56 15.98
N LEU A 242 17.41 19.23 15.57
CA LEU A 242 16.32 18.83 16.46
C LEU A 242 16.71 17.56 17.26
N LEU A 243 17.20 16.52 16.58
CA LEU A 243 17.60 15.28 17.25
C LEU A 243 18.83 15.50 18.18
N ALA A 244 19.74 16.37 17.79
CA ALA A 244 20.86 16.77 18.65
C ALA A 244 20.37 17.51 19.91
N PHE A 245 19.39 18.41 19.78
CA PHE A 245 18.74 19.06 20.90
C PHE A 245 18.08 18.04 21.85
N PHE A 246 17.27 17.11 21.31
CA PHE A 246 16.65 16.07 22.15
C PHE A 246 17.70 15.21 22.88
N ARG A 247 18.81 14.87 22.22
CA ARG A 247 19.90 14.12 22.83
C ARG A 247 20.50 14.88 24.01
N ALA A 248 20.91 16.12 23.80
CA ALA A 248 21.50 16.97 24.84
C ALA A 248 20.52 17.20 26.00
N ARG A 249 19.22 17.42 25.68
CA ARG A 249 18.20 17.64 26.70
C ARG A 249 17.98 16.43 27.59
N LEU A 250 17.97 15.22 27.01
CA LEU A 250 17.81 13.96 27.74
C LEU A 250 19.09 13.52 28.48
N GLU A 251 20.26 13.97 28.05
CA GLU A 251 21.49 13.80 28.82
C GLU A 251 21.48 14.67 30.08
N GLU A 252 21.01 15.93 29.96
CA GLU A 252 20.90 16.85 31.10
C GLU A 252 19.74 16.46 32.03
N TYR A 253 18.59 16.06 31.45
CA TYR A 253 17.36 15.69 32.17
C TYR A 253 16.92 14.27 31.79
N PRO A 254 17.53 13.20 32.38
CA PRO A 254 17.28 11.83 31.93
C PRO A 254 15.83 11.34 32.09
N LYS A 255 14.98 12.06 32.82
CA LYS A 255 13.54 11.73 33.01
C LYS A 255 12.60 12.63 32.22
N ALA A 256 13.10 13.57 31.43
CA ALA A 256 12.32 14.48 30.63
C ALA A 256 11.49 13.74 29.57
N ARG A 257 10.36 14.33 29.22
CA ARG A 257 9.44 13.85 28.17
C ARG A 257 9.29 14.93 27.09
N ILE A 258 8.85 14.49 25.92
CA ILE A 258 8.56 15.31 24.76
C ILE A 258 7.05 15.22 24.53
N TYR A 259 6.33 16.27 24.86
CA TYR A 259 4.88 16.33 24.70
C TYR A 259 4.53 16.90 23.35
N HIS A 260 3.53 16.31 22.71
CA HIS A 260 2.98 16.76 21.44
C HIS A 260 1.45 16.54 21.40
N TYR A 261 0.79 17.01 20.34
CA TYR A 261 -0.64 16.86 20.21
C TYR A 261 -1.02 16.17 18.90
N ALA A 262 -1.53 14.94 19.00
CA ALA A 262 -1.87 14.02 17.91
C ALA A 262 -0.65 13.31 17.27
N PRO A 263 -0.87 12.35 16.35
CA PRO A 263 0.22 11.48 15.86
C PRO A 263 1.08 12.09 14.74
N TYR A 264 0.81 13.32 14.31
CA TYR A 264 1.46 13.92 13.15
C TYR A 264 2.98 14.04 13.35
N GLU A 265 3.44 14.55 14.49
CA GLU A 265 4.84 14.78 14.80
C GLU A 265 5.66 13.51 14.76
N ILE A 266 5.13 12.43 15.35
CA ILE A 266 5.79 11.13 15.34
C ILE A 266 5.81 10.51 13.93
N THR A 267 4.74 10.68 13.18
CA THR A 267 4.65 10.22 11.78
C THR A 267 5.66 10.96 10.91
N ALA A 268 5.76 12.27 11.05
CA ALA A 268 6.74 13.11 10.36
C ALA A 268 8.18 12.71 10.73
N LEU A 269 8.50 12.56 12.01
CA LEU A 269 9.82 12.14 12.47
C LEU A 269 10.21 10.75 11.92
N LYS A 270 9.30 9.78 11.95
CA LYS A 270 9.54 8.45 11.37
C LYS A 270 9.85 8.56 9.86
N ARG A 271 9.10 9.37 9.13
CA ARG A 271 9.30 9.62 7.69
C ARG A 271 10.63 10.32 7.41
N LEU A 272 10.92 11.40 8.15
CA LEU A 272 12.13 12.21 7.94
C LEU A 272 13.41 11.45 8.28
N THR A 273 13.45 10.74 9.43
CA THR A 273 14.62 9.95 9.82
C THR A 273 14.92 8.88 8.78
N THR A 274 13.88 8.25 8.21
CA THR A 274 14.02 7.25 7.15
C THR A 274 14.44 7.90 5.82
N LYS A 275 13.80 9.01 5.43
CA LYS A 275 14.09 9.75 4.19
C LYS A 275 15.57 10.15 4.11
N TYR A 276 16.12 10.66 5.21
CA TYR A 276 17.49 11.19 5.23
C TYR A 276 18.52 10.22 5.81
N GLY A 277 18.10 9.10 6.41
CA GLY A 277 19.00 8.17 7.10
C GLY A 277 19.70 8.84 8.30
N ILE A 278 19.01 9.73 9.02
CA ILE A 278 19.55 10.52 10.14
C ILE A 278 18.81 10.13 11.42
N GLY A 279 19.52 9.63 12.42
CA GLY A 279 19.00 9.39 13.76
C GLY A 279 17.91 8.33 13.88
N GLU A 280 17.79 7.41 12.94
CA GLU A 280 16.77 6.33 12.97
C GLU A 280 16.85 5.49 14.26
N ALA A 281 18.07 5.14 14.69
CA ALA A 281 18.28 4.35 15.91
C ALA A 281 17.95 5.16 17.18
N PHE A 282 18.25 6.47 17.18
CA PHE A 282 17.90 7.35 18.28
C PHE A 282 16.39 7.54 18.43
N LEU A 283 15.69 7.80 17.32
CA LEU A 283 14.23 7.89 17.32
C LEU A 283 13.60 6.57 17.81
N ASP A 284 14.07 5.43 17.32
CA ASP A 284 13.61 4.12 17.75
C ASP A 284 13.79 3.92 19.28
N ARG A 285 14.91 4.37 19.84
CA ARG A 285 15.12 4.39 21.29
C ARG A 285 14.09 5.26 22.00
N LEU A 286 13.87 6.50 21.54
CA LEU A 286 12.91 7.41 22.15
C LEU A 286 11.49 6.84 22.16
N LEU A 287 11.09 6.19 21.07
CA LEU A 287 9.78 5.53 20.97
C LEU A 287 9.65 4.34 21.92
N ARG A 288 10.68 3.48 22.01
CA ARG A 288 10.70 2.34 22.96
C ARG A 288 10.71 2.78 24.43
N GLU A 289 11.47 3.83 24.75
CA GLU A 289 11.50 4.45 26.08
C GLU A 289 10.24 5.29 26.35
N ARG A 290 9.32 5.41 25.38
CA ARG A 290 8.10 6.21 25.49
C ARG A 290 8.39 7.66 25.93
N ARG A 291 9.44 8.24 25.33
CA ARG A 291 9.80 9.64 25.60
C ARG A 291 8.78 10.63 25.06
N PHE A 292 8.11 10.29 23.98
CA PHE A 292 7.02 11.06 23.41
C PHE A 292 5.71 10.80 24.15
N VAL A 293 4.95 11.86 24.41
CA VAL A 293 3.65 11.83 25.10
C VAL A 293 2.61 12.53 24.23
N ASP A 294 1.72 11.79 23.63
CA ASP A 294 0.61 12.33 22.85
C ASP A 294 -0.54 12.74 23.77
N LEU A 295 -0.72 14.05 23.96
CA LEU A 295 -1.80 14.58 24.80
C LEU A 295 -3.18 14.41 24.16
N PHE A 296 -3.30 14.26 22.83
CA PHE A 296 -4.57 13.93 22.18
C PHE A 296 -5.06 12.54 22.62
N ALA A 297 -4.16 11.56 22.69
CA ALA A 297 -4.49 10.23 23.18
C ALA A 297 -4.91 10.24 24.66
N VAL A 298 -4.26 11.09 25.47
CA VAL A 298 -4.66 11.31 26.87
C VAL A 298 -6.08 11.90 26.95
N VAL A 299 -6.37 12.96 26.21
CA VAL A 299 -7.68 13.60 26.15
C VAL A 299 -8.75 12.63 25.68
N ARG A 300 -8.56 12.02 24.51
CA ARG A 300 -9.54 11.13 23.87
C ARG A 300 -9.88 9.90 24.74
N GLY A 301 -8.88 9.35 25.39
CA GLY A 301 -9.06 8.21 26.31
C GLY A 301 -9.49 8.58 27.73
N GLY A 302 -9.28 9.83 28.18
CA GLY A 302 -9.46 10.27 29.55
C GLY A 302 -10.75 11.03 29.86
N LEU A 303 -11.33 11.71 28.85
CA LEU A 303 -12.52 12.52 29.05
C LEU A 303 -13.44 12.58 27.80
N ILE A 304 -14.66 13.12 28.03
CA ILE A 304 -15.59 13.55 26.99
C ILE A 304 -15.86 15.02 27.23
N GLY A 305 -15.56 15.88 26.25
CA GLY A 305 -15.69 17.33 26.36
C GLY A 305 -16.91 17.88 25.61
N SER A 306 -17.39 19.05 26.00
CA SER A 306 -18.55 19.73 25.40
C SER A 306 -18.24 20.47 24.10
N GLU A 307 -16.97 20.52 23.69
CA GLU A 307 -16.56 21.28 22.51
C GLU A 307 -16.85 20.52 21.20
N PRO A 308 -16.94 21.20 20.05
CA PRO A 308 -17.37 20.61 18.79
C PRO A 308 -16.39 19.61 18.19
N ASN A 309 -15.16 19.62 18.63
CA ASN A 309 -14.12 18.65 18.29
C ASN A 309 -13.04 18.60 19.36
N TYR A 310 -12.05 17.73 19.16
CA TYR A 310 -10.93 17.55 20.09
C TYR A 310 -9.61 18.13 19.55
N SER A 311 -9.65 19.16 18.70
CA SER A 311 -8.42 19.89 18.34
C SER A 311 -7.86 20.62 19.56
N ILE A 312 -6.55 20.90 19.59
CA ILE A 312 -5.95 21.66 20.70
C ILE A 312 -6.66 22.99 20.91
N LYS A 313 -7.10 23.66 19.84
CA LYS A 313 -7.85 24.92 19.86
C LYS A 313 -9.21 24.81 20.54
N SER A 314 -9.91 23.68 20.35
CA SER A 314 -11.16 23.42 21.05
C SER A 314 -10.92 23.11 22.53
N MET A 315 -9.80 22.45 22.85
CA MET A 315 -9.42 22.18 24.24
C MET A 315 -9.06 23.46 25.03
N GLU A 316 -8.60 24.52 24.37
CA GLU A 316 -8.29 25.82 24.95
C GLU A 316 -9.47 26.45 25.70
N ALA A 317 -10.70 26.10 25.34
CA ALA A 317 -11.89 26.53 26.08
C ALA A 317 -11.92 26.08 27.55
N PHE A 318 -11.22 24.99 27.91
CA PHE A 318 -11.20 24.44 29.27
C PHE A 318 -10.13 25.06 30.16
N TYR A 319 -9.11 25.74 29.58
CA TYR A 319 -8.08 26.46 30.33
C TYR A 319 -7.98 27.96 29.92
N ASP A 320 -9.08 28.49 29.33
CA ASP A 320 -9.34 29.88 29.03
C ASP A 320 -8.23 30.58 28.24
N ARG A 321 -7.60 29.88 27.32
CA ARG A 321 -6.62 30.46 26.40
C ARG A 321 -7.30 31.21 25.27
N LYS A 322 -6.88 32.47 25.02
CA LYS A 322 -7.31 33.26 23.86
C LYS A 322 -6.16 33.41 22.88
N ARG A 323 -6.45 33.24 21.59
CA ARG A 323 -5.49 33.45 20.51
C ARG A 323 -5.68 34.80 19.86
N ASP A 324 -4.61 35.56 19.76
CA ASP A 324 -4.51 36.77 18.96
C ASP A 324 -3.58 36.46 17.77
N GLY A 325 -3.85 36.94 16.54
CA GLY A 325 -3.02 36.71 15.34
C GLY A 325 -3.82 36.56 14.06
N GLU A 326 -3.17 36.70 12.89
CA GLU A 326 -3.79 36.56 11.56
C GLU A 326 -3.83 35.10 11.13
N VAL A 327 -2.78 34.30 11.37
CA VAL A 327 -2.74 32.84 11.11
C VAL A 327 -3.50 32.13 12.23
N LYS A 328 -4.64 31.52 11.89
CA LYS A 328 -5.55 30.88 12.87
C LYS A 328 -5.73 29.40 12.69
N THR A 329 -5.25 28.83 11.57
CA THR A 329 -5.44 27.42 11.24
C THR A 329 -4.18 26.83 10.59
N ALA A 330 -3.97 25.52 10.69
CA ALA A 330 -2.88 24.84 10.02
C ALA A 330 -2.92 25.03 8.48
N GLY A 331 -4.12 25.01 7.87
CA GLY A 331 -4.29 25.36 6.46
C GLY A 331 -3.92 26.81 6.15
N GLY A 332 -4.10 27.73 7.11
CA GLY A 332 -3.65 29.12 7.01
C GLY A 332 -2.13 29.24 7.04
N SER A 333 -1.45 28.43 7.84
CA SER A 333 0.01 28.35 7.90
C SER A 333 0.61 27.92 6.56
N VAL A 334 0.07 26.87 5.91
CA VAL A 334 0.52 26.42 4.58
C VAL A 334 0.34 27.53 3.54
N VAL A 335 -0.84 28.19 3.51
CA VAL A 335 -1.11 29.30 2.57
C VAL A 335 -0.17 30.49 2.81
N ALA A 336 0.10 30.82 4.08
CA ALA A 336 1.03 31.86 4.44
C ALA A 336 2.46 31.53 4.00
N TYR A 337 2.89 30.27 4.22
CA TYR A 337 4.21 29.80 3.80
C TYR A 337 4.39 29.83 2.28
N GLU A 338 3.41 29.37 1.51
CA GLU A 338 3.44 29.47 0.04
C GLU A 338 3.46 30.94 -0.43
N ARG A 339 2.70 31.82 0.24
CA ARG A 339 2.75 33.26 -0.05
C ARG A 339 4.13 33.85 0.24
N TRP A 340 4.77 33.47 1.36
CA TRP A 340 6.14 33.89 1.65
C TRP A 340 7.10 33.44 0.55
N ARG A 341 6.99 32.22 0.06
CA ARG A 341 7.83 31.71 -1.04
C ARG A 341 7.69 32.52 -2.34
N GLU A 342 6.55 33.19 -2.54
CA GLU A 342 6.30 34.03 -3.71
C GLU A 342 6.86 35.45 -3.55
N ILE A 343 6.68 36.04 -2.38
CA ILE A 343 6.96 37.49 -2.19
C ILE A 343 8.17 37.78 -1.27
N GLY A 344 8.65 36.81 -0.47
CA GLY A 344 9.84 36.93 0.36
C GLY A 344 9.69 37.85 1.59
N ASP A 345 8.46 38.12 2.03
CA ASP A 345 8.19 39.01 3.18
C ASP A 345 8.44 38.29 4.50
N GLN A 346 9.47 38.71 5.26
CA GLN A 346 9.87 38.09 6.54
C GLN A 346 8.73 38.12 7.58
N HIS A 347 7.89 39.14 7.57
CA HIS A 347 6.78 39.25 8.53
C HIS A 347 5.85 38.01 8.48
N ILE A 348 5.69 37.38 7.31
CA ILE A 348 4.88 36.18 7.17
C ILE A 348 5.51 34.99 7.91
N LEU A 349 6.84 34.84 7.85
CA LEU A 349 7.51 33.79 8.63
C LEU A 349 7.41 34.05 10.13
N ASP A 350 7.51 35.33 10.56
CA ASP A 350 7.37 35.71 11.97
C ASP A 350 5.97 35.37 12.50
N GLU A 351 4.92 35.55 11.70
CA GLU A 351 3.55 35.14 12.03
C GLU A 351 3.37 33.64 12.13
N ILE A 352 4.01 32.86 11.22
CA ILE A 352 3.99 31.40 11.27
C ILE A 352 4.74 30.91 12.52
N GLU A 353 5.88 31.50 12.83
CA GLU A 353 6.66 31.16 14.02
C GLU A 353 5.88 31.45 15.31
N ASP A 354 5.21 32.58 15.36
CA ASP A 354 4.36 32.96 16.49
C ASP A 354 3.17 31.98 16.65
N TYR A 355 2.57 31.55 15.54
CA TYR A 355 1.51 30.56 15.53
C TYR A 355 1.99 29.21 16.10
N ASN A 356 3.12 28.69 15.64
CA ASN A 356 3.72 27.44 16.12
C ASN A 356 4.15 27.55 17.60
N ARG A 357 4.74 28.69 17.99
CA ARG A 357 5.08 28.99 19.39
C ARG A 357 3.85 28.93 20.31
N ILE A 358 2.72 29.46 19.85
CA ILE A 358 1.45 29.44 20.59
C ILE A 358 0.95 27.99 20.72
N ASP A 359 1.08 27.15 19.69
CA ASP A 359 0.66 25.76 19.75
C ASP A 359 1.53 24.95 20.75
N CYS A 360 2.85 25.19 20.77
CA CYS A 360 3.75 24.61 21.78
C CYS A 360 3.38 25.02 23.22
N ILE A 361 3.10 26.31 23.46
CA ILE A 361 2.69 26.80 24.79
C ILE A 361 1.32 26.23 25.19
N SER A 362 0.36 26.17 24.26
CA SER A 362 -0.96 25.57 24.49
C SER A 362 -0.84 24.09 24.86
N THR A 363 0.15 23.39 24.30
CA THR A 363 0.45 21.98 24.65
C THR A 363 0.95 21.85 26.09
N GLU A 364 1.77 22.80 26.60
CA GLU A 364 2.16 22.87 28.01
C GLU A 364 0.95 23.15 28.93
N GLU A 365 0.16 24.16 28.62
CA GLU A 365 -1.04 24.53 29.40
C GLU A 365 -2.06 23.37 29.44
N LEU A 366 -2.26 22.68 28.31
CA LEU A 366 -3.10 21.49 28.25
C LEU A 366 -2.57 20.38 29.17
N ARG A 367 -1.24 20.09 29.14
CA ARG A 367 -0.61 19.13 30.05
C ARG A 367 -0.90 19.48 31.51
N ASP A 368 -0.70 20.75 31.87
CA ASP A 368 -0.88 21.22 33.24
C ASP A 368 -2.35 21.17 33.68
N TRP A 369 -3.28 21.53 32.79
CA TRP A 369 -4.70 21.39 33.03
C TRP A 369 -5.09 19.91 33.22
N LEU A 370 -4.62 18.98 32.36
CA LEU A 370 -4.86 17.53 32.48
C LEU A 370 -4.31 16.98 33.81
N VAL A 371 -3.13 17.40 34.22
CA VAL A 371 -2.55 17.08 35.52
C VAL A 371 -3.48 17.54 36.68
N GLY A 372 -4.06 18.73 36.55
CA GLY A 372 -4.97 19.28 37.55
C GLY A 372 -6.30 18.57 37.70
N ILE A 373 -6.83 17.99 36.63
CA ILE A 373 -8.13 17.28 36.61
C ILE A 373 -8.03 15.77 36.82
N ARG A 374 -6.83 15.18 36.74
CA ARG A 374 -6.66 13.71 36.90
C ARG A 374 -7.13 13.27 38.31
N LEU A 375 -7.68 12.05 38.36
CA LEU A 375 -8.03 11.43 39.63
C LEU A 375 -6.78 11.20 40.48
N ALA A 376 -6.87 11.42 41.79
CA ALA A 376 -5.77 11.20 42.73
C ALA A 376 -5.36 9.69 42.71
N GLY A 377 -4.05 9.45 42.58
CA GLY A 377 -3.51 8.07 42.52
C GLY A 377 -2.02 8.12 42.16
N PRO A 378 -1.35 6.94 42.14
CA PRO A 378 0.04 6.87 41.72
C PRO A 378 0.18 7.29 40.25
N TRP A 379 1.34 7.86 39.93
CA TRP A 379 1.67 8.14 38.53
C TRP A 379 1.96 6.83 37.79
N PRO A 380 1.53 6.72 36.53
CA PRO A 380 1.85 5.54 35.72
C PRO A 380 3.36 5.43 35.53
N SER A 381 3.89 4.21 35.66
CA SER A 381 5.26 3.91 35.27
C SER A 381 5.29 3.74 33.75
N ILE A 382 5.93 4.65 33.03
CA ILE A 382 5.94 4.67 31.56
C ILE A 382 7.37 4.52 31.07
N GLY A 383 7.65 3.45 30.31
CA GLY A 383 8.89 3.18 29.61
C GLY A 383 9.94 2.41 30.42
N GLN A 384 10.72 1.59 29.73
CA GLN A 384 11.87 0.86 30.27
C GLN A 384 13.17 1.43 29.68
N ASP A 385 14.27 1.28 30.45
CA ASP A 385 15.60 1.64 29.96
C ASP A 385 16.02 0.72 28.78
N ALA A 386 16.32 1.29 27.63
CA ALA A 386 16.72 0.55 26.44
C ALA A 386 18.19 0.14 26.49
N THR A 387 18.50 -1.02 25.89
CA THR A 387 19.87 -1.54 25.76
C THR A 387 20.67 -0.80 24.66
N PRO A 388 21.99 -0.69 24.75
CA PRO A 388 22.82 0.19 23.91
C PRO A 388 23.12 -0.38 22.49
N LYS A 389 22.10 -0.59 21.66
CA LYS A 389 22.29 -0.91 20.23
C LYS A 389 22.42 0.32 19.31
N GLU A 390 22.02 1.47 19.79
CA GLU A 390 21.94 2.70 19.02
C GLU A 390 23.30 3.18 18.46
N ALA A 391 24.34 3.16 19.30
CA ALA A 391 25.66 3.61 18.92
C ALA A 391 26.29 2.75 17.81
N GLU A 392 25.95 1.46 17.78
CA GLU A 392 26.44 0.52 16.76
C GLU A 392 25.75 0.78 15.41
N GLU A 393 24.41 0.92 15.38
CA GLU A 393 23.65 1.22 14.15
C GLU A 393 24.05 2.57 13.54
N ASP A 394 24.27 3.61 14.35
CA ASP A 394 24.71 4.92 13.86
C ASP A 394 26.16 4.88 13.32
N ALA A 395 27.05 4.07 13.92
CA ALA A 395 28.41 3.87 13.44
C ALA A 395 28.43 3.13 12.10
N GLU A 396 27.62 2.09 11.93
CA GLU A 396 27.48 1.35 10.67
C GLU A 396 26.95 2.24 9.54
N THR A 397 25.93 3.06 9.81
CA THR A 397 25.36 3.99 8.82
C THR A 397 26.40 5.02 8.37
N ARG A 398 27.18 5.55 9.31
CA ARG A 398 28.25 6.50 9.03
C ARG A 398 29.36 5.89 8.20
N ALA A 399 29.81 4.68 8.58
CA ALA A 399 30.85 3.94 7.84
C ALA A 399 30.40 3.60 6.41
N LEU A 400 29.10 3.25 6.22
CA LEU A 400 28.54 3.03 4.89
C LEU A 400 28.58 4.31 4.05
N ARG A 401 28.15 5.44 4.60
CA ARG A 401 28.17 6.75 3.92
C ARG A 401 29.60 7.18 3.54
N GLU A 402 30.56 7.06 4.47
CA GLU A 402 31.96 7.39 4.23
C GLU A 402 32.58 6.52 3.13
N ARG A 403 32.29 5.22 3.14
CA ARG A 403 32.78 4.29 2.09
C ARG A 403 32.26 4.69 0.71
N ILE A 404 30.98 4.99 0.59
CA ILE A 404 30.37 5.35 -0.69
C ILE A 404 30.89 6.72 -1.16
N ALA A 405 30.98 7.71 -0.28
CA ALA A 405 31.48 9.04 -0.59
C ALA A 405 32.98 9.05 -1.01
N ALA A 406 33.76 8.09 -0.54
CA ALA A 406 35.15 7.90 -0.95
C ALA A 406 35.32 7.30 -2.35
N SER A 407 34.23 6.81 -2.98
CA SER A 407 34.25 6.24 -4.32
C SER A 407 34.20 7.31 -5.41
N ALA A 408 34.59 6.96 -6.63
CA ALA A 408 34.51 7.84 -7.81
C ALA A 408 33.16 7.74 -8.55
N LEU A 409 32.10 7.29 -7.86
CA LEU A 409 30.76 7.13 -8.46
C LEU A 409 30.05 8.48 -8.55
N PRO A 410 29.19 8.68 -9.57
CA PRO A 410 28.31 9.86 -9.63
C PRO A 410 27.38 9.95 -8.41
N ASP A 411 26.97 11.16 -8.03
CA ASP A 411 26.16 11.42 -6.83
C ASP A 411 24.88 10.60 -6.80
N GLU A 412 24.12 10.54 -7.91
CA GLU A 412 22.90 9.73 -8.02
C GLU A 412 23.14 8.24 -7.72
N ARG A 413 24.30 7.73 -8.13
CA ARG A 413 24.69 6.35 -7.86
C ARG A 413 25.09 6.15 -6.40
N GLN A 414 25.78 7.14 -5.81
CA GLN A 414 26.10 7.13 -4.38
C GLN A 414 24.83 7.11 -3.54
N ASP A 415 23.86 7.95 -3.86
CA ASP A 415 22.57 8.00 -3.17
C ASP A 415 21.78 6.69 -3.31
N LEU A 416 21.75 6.11 -4.51
CA LEU A 416 21.12 4.81 -4.74
C LEU A 416 21.76 3.72 -3.85
N LEU A 417 23.10 3.58 -3.88
CA LEU A 417 23.80 2.55 -3.11
C LEU A 417 23.63 2.76 -1.60
N PHE A 418 23.63 3.99 -1.12
CA PHE A 418 23.37 4.31 0.28
C PHE A 418 21.96 3.88 0.69
N ASN A 419 20.95 4.23 -0.09
CA ASN A 419 19.58 3.88 0.20
C ASN A 419 19.30 2.38 0.10
N LEU A 420 19.91 1.68 -0.87
CA LEU A 420 19.86 0.23 -0.96
C LEU A 420 20.53 -0.42 0.26
N GLY A 421 21.68 0.10 0.72
CA GLY A 421 22.40 -0.40 1.88
C GLY A 421 21.60 -0.36 3.20
N LEU A 422 20.64 0.56 3.29
CA LEU A 422 19.73 0.70 4.43
C LEU A 422 18.39 -0.03 4.24
N PHE A 423 18.13 -0.60 3.06
CA PHE A 423 16.83 -1.13 2.67
C PHE A 423 16.27 -2.13 3.69
N HIS A 424 17.00 -3.19 3.99
CA HIS A 424 16.51 -4.25 4.88
C HIS A 424 16.28 -3.79 6.31
N ARG A 425 17.09 -2.85 6.79
CA ARG A 425 16.89 -2.24 8.11
C ARG A 425 15.59 -1.44 8.16
N ARG A 426 15.29 -0.66 7.09
CA ARG A 426 14.07 0.12 6.99
C ARG A 426 12.82 -0.75 6.83
N GLU A 427 12.92 -1.86 6.09
CA GLU A 427 11.80 -2.80 5.89
C GLU A 427 11.30 -3.44 7.19
N VAL A 428 12.16 -3.70 8.17
CA VAL A 428 11.74 -4.34 9.43
C VAL A 428 11.17 -3.34 10.45
N LYS A 429 11.47 -2.05 10.34
CA LYS A 429 11.07 -1.03 11.33
C LYS A 429 9.55 -0.88 11.48
N PRO A 430 8.74 -0.74 10.41
CA PRO A 430 7.29 -0.60 10.54
C PRO A 430 6.64 -1.78 11.26
N ALA A 431 7.05 -3.01 10.96
CA ALA A 431 6.54 -4.19 11.64
C ALA A 431 6.92 -4.21 13.13
N GLN A 432 8.13 -3.79 13.48
CA GLN A 432 8.55 -3.64 14.87
C GLN A 432 7.74 -2.58 15.61
N TRP A 433 7.56 -1.39 14.99
CA TRP A 433 6.77 -0.31 15.59
C TRP A 433 5.29 -0.71 15.74
N ALA A 434 4.71 -1.40 14.75
CA ALA A 434 3.32 -1.85 14.81
C ALA A 434 3.05 -2.79 16.00
N VAL A 435 4.01 -3.64 16.39
CA VAL A 435 3.89 -4.48 17.58
C VAL A 435 3.82 -3.65 18.87
N PHE A 436 4.63 -2.58 18.96
CA PHE A 436 4.59 -1.67 20.11
C PHE A 436 3.36 -0.75 20.11
N ASP A 437 3.00 -0.22 18.94
CA ASP A 437 1.85 0.66 18.78
C ASP A 437 0.53 -0.09 19.08
N SER A 438 0.44 -1.38 18.72
CA SER A 438 -0.75 -2.20 18.99
C SER A 438 -1.04 -2.39 20.48
N ALA A 439 -0.01 -2.37 21.34
CA ALA A 439 -0.18 -2.44 22.79
C ALA A 439 -0.85 -1.18 23.38
N ALA A 440 -0.82 -0.07 22.66
CA ALA A 440 -1.43 1.20 23.08
C ALA A 440 -2.83 1.44 22.47
N LYS A 441 -3.24 0.63 21.46
CA LYS A 441 -4.54 0.75 20.80
C LYS A 441 -5.68 0.25 21.68
N ASP A 442 -6.86 0.83 21.50
CA ASP A 442 -8.10 0.30 22.07
C ASP A 442 -8.47 -1.04 21.44
N GLU A 443 -9.16 -1.89 22.18
CA GLU A 443 -9.65 -3.18 21.66
C GLU A 443 -10.55 -2.99 20.45
N ASP A 444 -11.38 -1.95 20.41
CA ASP A 444 -12.22 -1.61 19.26
C ASP A 444 -11.37 -1.20 18.05
N ASP A 445 -10.29 -0.41 18.27
CA ASP A 445 -9.34 -0.05 17.22
C ASP A 445 -8.56 -1.29 16.71
N LEU A 446 -8.26 -2.25 17.59
CA LEU A 446 -7.63 -3.52 17.20
C LEU A 446 -8.59 -4.49 16.51
N ILE A 447 -9.90 -4.44 16.81
CA ILE A 447 -10.93 -5.21 16.10
C ILE A 447 -11.06 -4.74 14.65
N ASP A 448 -10.90 -3.44 14.42
CA ASP A 448 -10.91 -2.85 13.09
C ASP A 448 -9.54 -2.96 12.36
N ASP A 449 -8.47 -3.34 13.08
CA ASP A 449 -7.12 -3.52 12.52
C ASP A 449 -6.97 -4.90 11.89
N LEU A 450 -6.84 -4.94 10.57
CA LEU A 450 -6.68 -6.19 9.80
C LEU A 450 -5.43 -7.00 10.17
N ASP A 451 -4.42 -6.37 10.74
CA ASP A 451 -3.19 -7.04 11.16
C ASP A 451 -3.31 -7.65 12.56
N ALA A 452 -4.37 -7.33 13.31
CA ALA A 452 -4.64 -7.85 14.63
C ALA A 452 -5.77 -8.90 14.65
N LEU A 453 -5.91 -9.58 15.79
CA LEU A 453 -7.10 -10.34 16.19
C LEU A 453 -7.36 -10.04 17.65
N ALA A 454 -8.38 -9.23 17.92
CA ALA A 454 -8.62 -8.67 19.22
C ALA A 454 -9.90 -9.20 19.90
N GLY A 455 -10.04 -8.91 21.18
CA GLY A 455 -11.22 -9.32 21.95
C GLY A 455 -11.34 -10.83 22.11
N LEU A 456 -10.21 -11.54 22.20
CA LEU A 456 -10.23 -12.98 22.45
C LEU A 456 -10.63 -13.26 23.90
N GLU A 457 -11.73 -13.98 24.11
CA GLU A 457 -12.21 -14.43 25.40
C GLU A 457 -12.00 -15.92 25.56
N ALA A 458 -11.38 -16.34 26.66
CA ALA A 458 -11.09 -17.74 26.92
C ALA A 458 -12.36 -18.57 27.05
N ILE A 459 -12.41 -19.69 26.32
CA ILE A 459 -13.49 -20.68 26.39
C ILE A 459 -13.03 -22.03 26.94
N SER A 460 -11.75 -22.15 27.28
CA SER A 460 -11.17 -23.32 27.96
C SER A 460 -10.19 -22.92 29.06
N ALA A 461 -9.83 -23.84 29.92
CA ALA A 461 -8.67 -23.73 30.81
C ALA A 461 -7.36 -23.80 29.96
N VAL A 462 -6.24 -23.39 30.55
CA VAL A 462 -4.90 -23.62 29.96
C VAL A 462 -4.56 -25.10 30.06
N GLU A 463 -4.33 -25.73 28.93
CA GLU A 463 -4.05 -27.18 28.87
C GLU A 463 -2.57 -27.42 28.47
N PRO A 464 -1.88 -28.40 29.13
CA PRO A 464 -0.54 -28.79 28.74
C PRO A 464 -0.60 -29.61 27.44
N VAL A 465 0.25 -29.25 26.47
CA VAL A 465 0.41 -29.95 25.18
C VAL A 465 1.88 -30.31 25.00
N LYS A 466 2.27 -31.54 25.35
CA LYS A 466 3.68 -32.00 25.44
C LYS A 466 4.49 -31.12 26.40
N ARG A 467 5.44 -30.33 25.89
CA ARG A 467 6.25 -29.37 26.65
C ARG A 467 5.69 -27.94 26.63
N SER A 468 4.59 -27.70 25.93
CA SER A 468 3.97 -26.38 25.68
C SER A 468 2.63 -26.30 26.40
N PHE A 469 1.99 -25.15 26.35
CA PHE A 469 0.65 -24.88 26.85
C PHE A 469 -0.23 -24.31 25.76
N ALA A 470 -1.50 -24.71 25.69
CA ALA A 470 -2.48 -24.19 24.74
C ALA A 470 -3.77 -23.78 25.45
N ARG A 471 -4.49 -22.86 24.83
CA ARG A 471 -5.80 -22.41 25.30
C ARG A 471 -6.67 -22.02 24.10
N ARG A 472 -7.98 -22.33 24.22
CA ARG A 472 -8.98 -21.95 23.23
C ARG A 472 -9.66 -20.65 23.62
N TYR A 473 -9.90 -19.82 22.61
CA TYR A 473 -10.56 -18.53 22.74
C TYR A 473 -11.67 -18.38 21.73
N ARG A 474 -12.63 -17.51 22.03
CA ARG A 474 -13.63 -17.01 21.09
C ARG A 474 -13.38 -15.54 20.85
N PHE A 475 -13.57 -15.08 19.60
CA PHE A 475 -13.37 -13.70 19.21
C PHE A 475 -14.63 -13.09 18.59
N PRO A 476 -14.81 -11.74 18.67
CA PRO A 476 -15.92 -11.04 18.04
C PRO A 476 -15.84 -11.09 16.51
N VAL A 477 -16.91 -10.68 15.83
CA VAL A 477 -16.89 -10.55 14.36
C VAL A 477 -15.86 -9.51 13.96
N GLN A 478 -14.80 -9.94 13.30
CA GLN A 478 -13.71 -9.09 12.81
C GLN A 478 -12.95 -9.79 11.70
N GLU A 479 -12.18 -9.00 10.94
CA GLU A 479 -11.24 -9.49 9.96
C GLU A 479 -9.83 -9.56 10.51
N THR A 480 -9.05 -10.53 10.01
CA THR A 480 -7.64 -10.62 10.36
C THR A 480 -6.84 -11.33 9.27
N LYS A 481 -5.59 -10.90 9.08
CA LYS A 481 -4.59 -11.59 8.26
C LYS A 481 -3.95 -12.78 8.99
N LEU A 482 -4.17 -12.93 10.29
CA LEU A 482 -3.63 -14.05 11.05
C LEU A 482 -4.22 -15.38 10.57
N ARG A 483 -3.41 -16.44 10.53
CA ARG A 483 -3.77 -17.75 9.97
C ARG A 483 -3.24 -18.88 10.84
N PRO A 484 -3.91 -20.05 10.84
CA PRO A 484 -3.38 -21.27 11.45
C PRO A 484 -1.98 -21.62 10.93
N GLY A 485 -1.17 -22.22 11.78
CA GLY A 485 0.20 -22.62 11.49
C GLY A 485 1.22 -21.45 11.46
N LYS A 486 0.78 -20.23 11.71
CA LYS A 486 1.66 -19.05 11.81
C LYS A 486 1.86 -18.63 13.26
N LYS A 487 2.94 -17.88 13.47
CA LYS A 487 3.18 -17.21 14.74
C LYS A 487 2.43 -15.90 14.80
N ALA A 488 2.11 -15.48 16.00
CA ALA A 488 1.56 -14.18 16.34
C ALA A 488 2.23 -13.65 17.60
N THR A 489 2.02 -12.40 17.91
CA THR A 489 2.55 -11.75 19.12
C THR A 489 1.39 -11.27 19.99
N VAL A 490 1.47 -11.49 21.30
CA VAL A 490 0.61 -10.82 22.27
C VAL A 490 1.23 -9.47 22.58
N PRO A 491 0.55 -8.35 22.24
CA PRO A 491 1.02 -7.03 22.62
C PRO A 491 1.02 -6.87 24.14
N VAL A 492 2.12 -6.38 24.69
CA VAL A 492 2.24 -6.12 26.13
C VAL A 492 2.64 -4.67 26.31
N PHE A 493 1.88 -3.93 27.12
CA PHE A 493 2.11 -2.50 27.33
C PHE A 493 3.46 -2.22 28.01
N ASP A 494 3.79 -2.99 29.07
CA ASP A 494 5.08 -2.93 29.75
C ASP A 494 5.75 -4.31 29.73
N GLY A 495 6.67 -4.52 28.80
CA GLY A 495 7.41 -5.78 28.69
C GLY A 495 7.80 -6.17 27.27
N ALA A 496 8.53 -7.26 27.12
CA ALA A 496 8.85 -7.83 25.82
C ALA A 496 7.61 -8.52 25.24
N PRO A 497 7.29 -8.28 23.94
CA PRO A 497 6.18 -8.96 23.28
C PRO A 497 6.34 -10.48 23.33
N VAL A 498 5.24 -11.19 23.51
CA VAL A 498 5.23 -12.66 23.65
C VAL A 498 4.82 -13.29 22.34
N SER A 499 5.74 -14.03 21.70
CA SER A 499 5.42 -14.82 20.51
C SER A 499 4.64 -16.07 20.87
N VAL A 500 3.54 -16.31 20.16
CA VAL A 500 2.63 -17.45 20.30
C VAL A 500 2.44 -18.14 18.95
N ASN A 501 2.00 -19.39 18.94
CA ASN A 501 1.61 -20.10 17.71
C ASN A 501 0.10 -20.20 17.63
N ILE A 502 -0.45 -19.96 16.44
CA ILE A 502 -1.86 -20.23 16.13
C ILE A 502 -1.93 -21.66 15.62
N GLU A 503 -2.47 -22.57 16.42
CA GLU A 503 -2.59 -23.99 16.06
C GLU A 503 -3.79 -24.21 15.13
N GLU A 504 -4.96 -23.66 15.50
CA GLU A 504 -6.21 -23.79 14.78
C GLU A 504 -7.01 -22.49 14.83
N MET A 505 -7.79 -22.23 13.78
CA MET A 505 -8.74 -21.11 13.74
C MET A 505 -9.97 -21.53 12.93
N ASP A 506 -11.14 -21.52 13.58
CA ASP A 506 -12.44 -21.70 12.96
C ASP A 506 -13.15 -20.32 12.87
N ARG A 507 -13.18 -19.75 11.68
CA ARG A 507 -13.78 -18.43 11.46
C ARG A 507 -15.32 -18.45 11.57
N ARG A 508 -15.97 -19.56 11.22
CA ARG A 508 -17.44 -19.68 11.33
C ARG A 508 -17.87 -19.75 12.80
N ARG A 509 -17.16 -20.51 13.62
CA ARG A 509 -17.39 -20.59 15.06
C ARG A 509 -16.76 -19.42 15.81
N ARG A 510 -15.86 -18.68 15.16
CA ARG A 510 -15.06 -17.62 15.77
C ARG A 510 -14.21 -18.12 16.94
N GLU A 511 -13.59 -19.26 16.77
CA GLU A 511 -12.77 -19.92 17.78
C GLU A 511 -11.32 -20.05 17.29
N ILE A 512 -10.37 -19.88 18.18
CA ILE A 512 -8.94 -19.99 17.92
C ILE A 512 -8.24 -20.73 19.06
N THR A 513 -7.28 -21.58 18.69
CA THR A 513 -6.38 -22.25 19.64
C THR A 513 -5.01 -21.60 19.58
N VAL A 514 -4.59 -21.00 20.68
CA VAL A 514 -3.30 -20.32 20.84
C VAL A 514 -2.39 -21.15 21.72
N LYS A 515 -1.13 -21.31 21.32
CA LYS A 515 -0.12 -22.12 22.00
C LYS A 515 1.15 -21.33 22.30
N VAL A 516 1.69 -21.52 23.49
CA VAL A 516 2.95 -20.92 23.97
C VAL A 516 3.96 -21.99 24.36
N GLY A 517 5.23 -21.62 24.37
CA GLY A 517 6.33 -22.50 24.78
C GLY A 517 6.33 -22.87 26.25
N PRO A 518 7.29 -23.72 26.66
CA PRO A 518 7.43 -24.21 28.06
C PRO A 518 7.53 -23.04 29.06
N GLY A 519 6.89 -23.17 30.20
CA GLY A 519 6.93 -22.18 31.30
C GLY A 519 6.13 -20.90 31.07
N LYS A 520 5.49 -20.73 29.89
CA LYS A 520 4.78 -19.50 29.49
C LYS A 520 3.26 -19.61 29.54
N GLY A 521 2.71 -20.69 30.13
CA GLY A 521 1.26 -20.91 30.20
C GLY A 521 0.47 -19.79 30.92
N HIS A 522 1.10 -19.11 31.88
CA HIS A 522 0.52 -17.97 32.60
C HIS A 522 0.25 -16.75 31.72
N LEU A 523 0.85 -16.68 30.52
CA LEU A 523 0.65 -15.60 29.56
C LEU A 523 -0.60 -15.80 28.69
N LEU A 524 -1.25 -16.97 28.74
CA LEU A 524 -2.54 -17.24 28.12
C LEU A 524 -3.66 -16.78 29.07
N GLU A 525 -3.84 -15.47 29.14
CA GLU A 525 -4.82 -14.81 30.01
C GLU A 525 -6.27 -15.08 29.58
N ASP A 526 -7.26 -14.73 30.42
CA ASP A 526 -8.69 -14.90 30.12
C ASP A 526 -9.15 -14.03 28.96
N ARG A 527 -8.49 -12.90 28.75
CA ARG A 527 -8.72 -11.98 27.62
C ARG A 527 -7.38 -11.55 27.06
N LEU A 528 -7.25 -11.60 25.73
CA LEU A 528 -6.03 -11.15 25.04
C LEU A 528 -6.32 -10.70 23.60
N SER A 529 -5.36 -10.03 23.01
CA SER A 529 -5.34 -9.68 21.59
C SER A 529 -4.06 -10.19 20.95
N LEU A 530 -4.09 -10.47 19.66
CA LEU A 530 -2.96 -10.98 18.88
C LEU A 530 -2.60 -9.99 17.76
N HIS A 531 -1.30 -9.88 17.51
CA HIS A 531 -0.72 -9.11 16.40
C HIS A 531 0.26 -10.02 15.62
N PRO A 532 0.61 -9.73 14.35
CA PRO A 532 1.62 -10.49 13.62
C PRO A 532 2.94 -10.62 14.38
N ASP A 533 3.65 -11.72 14.14
CA ASP A 533 4.96 -11.96 14.73
C ASP A 533 6.04 -11.02 14.19
N TRP A 534 7.21 -11.06 14.79
CA TRP A 534 8.36 -10.29 14.36
C TRP A 534 8.71 -10.56 12.90
N PRO A 535 9.21 -9.57 12.16
CA PRO A 535 9.64 -9.75 10.78
C PRO A 535 10.78 -10.77 10.67
N LEU A 536 10.91 -11.40 9.50
CA LEU A 536 11.97 -12.36 9.20
C LEU A 536 13.36 -11.72 9.35
N ASP A 537 14.34 -12.50 9.84
CA ASP A 537 15.75 -12.08 9.90
C ASP A 537 16.33 -12.00 8.47
N THR A 538 16.72 -10.80 8.07
CA THR A 538 17.25 -10.49 6.73
C THR A 538 18.77 -10.35 6.70
N LYS A 539 19.49 -10.71 7.77
CA LYS A 539 20.94 -10.50 7.89
C LYS A 539 21.75 -11.06 6.73
N VAL A 540 21.40 -12.24 6.21
CA VAL A 540 22.14 -12.89 5.10
C VAL A 540 22.06 -12.02 3.83
N ILE A 541 20.85 -11.54 3.49
CA ILE A 541 20.65 -10.69 2.29
C ILE A 541 21.30 -9.32 2.50
N ALA A 542 21.14 -8.76 3.72
CA ALA A 542 21.73 -7.47 4.04
C ALA A 542 23.28 -7.51 3.97
N ALA A 543 23.91 -8.57 4.46
CA ALA A 543 25.36 -8.77 4.35
C ALA A 543 25.81 -8.89 2.89
N ALA A 544 25.12 -9.70 2.09
CA ALA A 544 25.40 -9.83 0.67
C ALA A 544 25.30 -8.50 -0.08
N LEU A 545 24.31 -7.66 0.29
CA LEU A 545 24.14 -6.34 -0.29
C LEU A 545 25.29 -5.39 0.10
N GLN A 546 25.79 -5.45 1.34
CA GLN A 546 26.97 -4.67 1.76
C GLN A 546 28.22 -5.06 0.96
N ASP A 547 28.41 -6.36 0.66
CA ASP A 547 29.51 -6.83 -0.19
C ASP A 547 29.38 -6.32 -1.63
N VAL A 548 28.17 -6.35 -2.19
CA VAL A 548 27.90 -5.77 -3.52
C VAL A 548 28.21 -4.28 -3.52
N ILE A 549 27.78 -3.53 -2.50
CA ILE A 549 28.07 -2.09 -2.41
C ILE A 549 29.60 -1.85 -2.32
N ALA A 550 30.31 -2.64 -1.53
CA ALA A 550 31.77 -2.54 -1.43
C ALA A 550 32.46 -2.82 -2.77
N ASP A 551 32.00 -3.83 -3.52
CA ASP A 551 32.48 -4.14 -4.86
C ASP A 551 32.18 -3.00 -5.86
N GLN A 552 30.98 -2.43 -5.82
CA GLN A 552 30.57 -1.32 -6.67
C GLN A 552 31.42 -0.05 -6.44
N CYS A 553 31.86 0.18 -5.21
CA CYS A 553 32.75 1.29 -4.87
C CYS A 553 34.21 1.06 -5.30
N THR A 554 34.58 -0.15 -5.76
CA THR A 554 35.99 -0.54 -6.02
C THR A 554 36.15 -1.19 -7.40
N VAL A 555 36.05 -2.51 -7.50
CA VAL A 555 36.47 -3.33 -8.64
C VAL A 555 35.35 -3.55 -9.67
N LYS A 556 34.10 -3.57 -9.24
CA LYS A 556 32.90 -3.91 -10.05
C LYS A 556 32.98 -5.30 -10.68
N SER A 557 33.34 -6.28 -9.86
CA SER A 557 33.48 -7.69 -10.28
C SER A 557 32.15 -8.31 -10.73
N TYR A 558 31.02 -7.87 -10.13
CA TYR A 558 29.68 -8.36 -10.46
C TYR A 558 29.10 -7.57 -11.64
N ARG A 559 29.56 -7.82 -12.85
CA ARG A 559 29.24 -7.02 -14.05
C ARG A 559 27.75 -6.98 -14.36
N ALA A 560 27.02 -8.08 -14.21
CA ALA A 560 25.58 -8.10 -14.41
C ALA A 560 24.82 -7.25 -13.38
N VAL A 561 25.31 -7.20 -12.14
CA VAL A 561 24.74 -6.33 -11.10
C VAL A 561 25.08 -4.86 -11.38
N ASP A 562 26.28 -4.55 -11.88
CA ASP A 562 26.63 -3.18 -12.29
C ASP A 562 25.72 -2.70 -13.44
N ASP A 563 25.48 -3.53 -14.45
CA ASP A 563 24.53 -3.23 -15.53
C ASP A 563 23.12 -2.99 -15.02
N LEU A 564 22.62 -3.84 -14.11
CA LEU A 564 21.33 -3.66 -13.47
C LEU A 564 21.23 -2.29 -12.79
N LEU A 565 22.20 -1.98 -11.95
CA LEU A 565 22.21 -0.75 -11.18
C LEU A 565 22.43 0.50 -12.04
N CYS A 566 23.07 0.38 -13.23
CA CYS A 566 23.26 1.45 -14.22
C CYS A 566 22.13 1.56 -15.22
N ARG A 567 21.14 0.67 -15.23
CA ARG A 567 20.15 0.53 -16.31
C ARG A 567 20.82 0.40 -17.68
N ALA A 568 21.93 -0.32 -17.75
CA ALA A 568 22.66 -0.50 -18.99
C ALA A 568 21.86 -1.35 -19.98
N ALA A 569 22.03 -1.06 -21.28
CA ALA A 569 21.52 -1.96 -22.31
C ALA A 569 22.22 -3.33 -22.22
N PRO A 570 21.54 -4.45 -22.47
CA PRO A 570 22.14 -5.77 -22.42
C PRO A 570 23.38 -5.89 -23.32
N ARG A 571 24.48 -6.40 -22.79
CA ARG A 571 25.66 -6.75 -23.60
C ARG A 571 25.48 -8.13 -24.22
N LEU A 572 25.44 -8.17 -25.53
CA LEU A 572 25.30 -9.40 -26.29
C LEU A 572 26.53 -9.63 -27.18
N THR A 573 26.98 -10.86 -27.28
CA THR A 573 28.06 -11.27 -28.18
C THR A 573 27.69 -11.11 -29.66
N THR A 574 26.38 -11.02 -29.97
CA THR A 574 25.83 -10.78 -31.29
C THR A 574 25.67 -9.29 -31.65
N GLY A 575 25.98 -8.38 -30.72
CA GLY A 575 25.77 -6.94 -30.86
C GLY A 575 24.51 -6.46 -30.18
N ALA A 576 23.78 -5.49 -30.76
CA ALA A 576 22.56 -4.96 -30.18
C ALA A 576 21.40 -5.97 -30.17
N LEU A 577 20.50 -5.85 -29.21
CA LEU A 577 19.29 -6.63 -29.16
C LEU A 577 18.42 -6.32 -30.40
N SER A 578 18.04 -7.34 -31.13
CA SER A 578 17.21 -7.22 -32.34
C SER A 578 15.76 -7.59 -32.03
N PRO A 579 14.77 -7.00 -32.75
CA PRO A 579 13.39 -7.45 -32.65
C PRO A 579 13.26 -8.94 -32.92
N VAL A 580 12.47 -9.61 -32.09
CA VAL A 580 12.30 -11.06 -32.09
C VAL A 580 11.04 -11.42 -32.90
N GLU A 581 11.16 -12.15 -33.99
CA GLU A 581 10.02 -12.63 -34.78
C GLU A 581 9.30 -13.79 -34.08
N ASP A 582 10.07 -14.81 -33.64
CA ASP A 582 9.57 -15.90 -32.81
C ASP A 582 9.95 -15.67 -31.35
N PRO A 583 8.98 -15.47 -30.44
CA PRO A 583 9.26 -15.17 -29.04
C PRO A 583 10.08 -16.24 -28.33
N VAL A 584 9.94 -17.50 -28.69
CA VAL A 584 10.68 -18.62 -28.05
C VAL A 584 12.12 -18.66 -28.54
N ILE A 585 12.30 -18.78 -29.85
CA ILE A 585 13.63 -18.89 -30.46
C ILE A 585 14.45 -17.63 -30.19
N GLY A 586 13.86 -16.47 -30.43
CA GLY A 586 14.57 -15.22 -30.24
C GLY A 586 14.93 -14.92 -28.78
N THR A 587 14.12 -15.36 -27.80
CA THR A 587 14.49 -15.25 -26.39
C THR A 587 15.66 -16.19 -26.08
N ILE A 588 15.65 -17.43 -26.57
CA ILE A 588 16.74 -18.40 -26.37
C ILE A 588 18.05 -17.85 -26.96
N ASP A 589 17.98 -17.30 -28.18
CA ASP A 589 19.14 -16.74 -28.86
C ASP A 589 19.70 -15.51 -28.14
N ALA A 590 18.82 -14.59 -27.71
CA ALA A 590 19.23 -13.42 -26.98
C ALA A 590 19.85 -13.76 -25.60
N VAL A 591 19.23 -14.69 -24.85
CA VAL A 591 19.81 -15.15 -23.56
C VAL A 591 21.11 -15.89 -23.80
N GLY A 592 21.23 -16.68 -24.89
CA GLY A 592 22.45 -17.37 -25.27
C GLY A 592 23.60 -16.47 -25.67
N ALA A 593 23.31 -15.26 -26.13
CA ALA A 593 24.29 -14.26 -26.51
C ALA A 593 24.74 -13.33 -25.37
N MET A 594 24.18 -13.46 -24.16
CA MET A 594 24.52 -12.59 -23.01
C MET A 594 26.00 -12.74 -22.60
N ASP A 595 26.65 -11.59 -22.34
CA ASP A 595 28.04 -11.52 -21.86
C ASP A 595 28.08 -10.77 -20.53
N GLN A 596 27.92 -11.49 -19.42
CA GLN A 596 27.97 -11.01 -18.05
C GLN A 596 27.06 -9.77 -17.82
N THR A 597 25.81 -9.86 -18.18
CA THR A 597 24.88 -8.75 -18.23
C THR A 597 23.51 -9.12 -17.66
N VAL A 598 22.57 -8.17 -17.66
CA VAL A 598 21.17 -8.37 -17.33
C VAL A 598 20.28 -8.26 -18.56
N LEU A 599 19.35 -9.18 -18.73
CA LEU A 599 18.34 -9.14 -19.80
C LEU A 599 16.93 -9.24 -19.21
N PRO A 600 16.14 -8.16 -19.27
CA PRO A 600 14.73 -8.20 -18.85
C PRO A 600 13.83 -8.72 -19.97
N ILE A 601 12.85 -9.56 -19.57
CA ILE A 601 11.79 -10.11 -20.41
C ILE A 601 10.45 -9.75 -19.77
N GLN A 602 9.76 -8.79 -20.36
CA GLN A 602 8.41 -8.43 -19.95
C GLN A 602 7.40 -9.34 -20.64
N GLY A 603 6.68 -10.10 -19.84
CA GLY A 603 5.62 -11.00 -20.33
C GLY A 603 4.29 -10.70 -19.67
N PRO A 604 3.36 -10.00 -20.37
CA PRO A 604 1.99 -9.84 -19.94
C PRO A 604 1.28 -11.16 -19.59
N PRO A 605 0.06 -11.11 -19.01
CA PRO A 605 -0.70 -12.31 -18.67
C PRO A 605 -0.95 -13.22 -19.86
N GLY A 606 -0.66 -14.52 -19.69
CA GLY A 606 -0.94 -15.54 -20.71
C GLY A 606 0.03 -15.59 -21.91
N THR A 607 1.14 -14.84 -21.88
CA THR A 607 2.12 -14.79 -22.98
C THR A 607 3.13 -15.94 -22.96
N GLY A 608 3.06 -16.86 -21.99
CA GLY A 608 3.91 -18.03 -21.93
C GLY A 608 5.29 -17.81 -21.32
N LYS A 609 5.42 -16.88 -20.35
CA LYS A 609 6.68 -16.63 -19.62
C LYS A 609 7.37 -17.94 -19.21
N THR A 610 6.69 -18.77 -18.43
CA THR A 610 7.23 -20.04 -17.91
C THR A 610 7.62 -21.00 -19.04
N PHE A 611 6.83 -21.03 -20.12
CA PHE A 611 7.10 -21.86 -21.30
C PHE A 611 8.41 -21.49 -22.00
N VAL A 612 8.63 -20.18 -22.21
CA VAL A 612 9.85 -19.65 -22.83
C VAL A 612 11.05 -19.83 -21.89
N THR A 613 10.89 -19.53 -20.61
CA THR A 613 11.92 -19.66 -19.58
C THR A 613 12.42 -21.11 -19.46
N ALA A 614 11.52 -22.08 -19.40
CA ALA A 614 11.89 -23.50 -19.29
C ALA A 614 12.72 -23.97 -20.49
N ARG A 615 12.32 -23.58 -21.70
CA ARG A 615 13.06 -23.94 -22.92
C ARG A 615 14.42 -23.27 -23.01
N ALA A 616 14.51 -22.01 -22.58
CA ALA A 616 15.79 -21.32 -22.48
C ALA A 616 16.72 -22.04 -21.49
N ILE A 617 16.23 -22.39 -20.29
CA ILE A 617 17.01 -23.13 -19.29
C ILE A 617 17.53 -24.43 -19.86
N LEU A 618 16.66 -25.27 -20.51
CA LEU A 618 17.07 -26.55 -21.11
C LEU A 618 18.16 -26.36 -22.16
N SER A 619 18.07 -25.33 -22.99
CA SER A 619 19.07 -25.06 -24.04
C SER A 619 20.46 -24.83 -23.46
N PHE A 620 20.57 -24.26 -22.25
CA PHE A 620 21.85 -24.00 -21.56
C PHE A 620 22.35 -25.20 -20.79
N VAL A 621 21.47 -25.92 -20.11
CA VAL A 621 21.85 -27.17 -19.43
C VAL A 621 22.44 -28.20 -20.43
N ARG A 622 21.90 -28.25 -21.64
CA ARG A 622 22.45 -29.08 -22.74
C ARG A 622 23.87 -28.70 -23.14
N LYS A 623 24.27 -27.44 -22.89
CA LYS A 623 25.63 -26.94 -23.13
C LYS A 623 26.53 -27.07 -21.92
N GLY A 624 26.04 -27.69 -20.82
CA GLY A 624 26.79 -27.92 -19.58
C GLY A 624 26.78 -26.71 -18.63
N ALA A 625 25.88 -25.75 -18.84
CA ALA A 625 25.75 -24.61 -17.96
C ALA A 625 25.03 -24.97 -16.67
N ARG A 626 25.39 -24.29 -15.57
CA ARG A 626 24.70 -24.36 -14.28
C ARG A 626 23.75 -23.18 -14.13
N VAL A 627 22.46 -23.46 -13.85
CA VAL A 627 21.41 -22.47 -13.87
C VAL A 627 20.75 -22.34 -12.48
N GLY A 628 20.65 -21.12 -11.98
CA GLY A 628 19.84 -20.76 -10.82
C GLY A 628 18.43 -20.31 -11.23
N VAL A 629 17.42 -20.68 -10.45
CA VAL A 629 16.02 -20.24 -10.61
C VAL A 629 15.54 -19.65 -9.29
N THR A 630 15.07 -18.42 -9.30
CA THR A 630 14.58 -17.73 -8.11
C THR A 630 13.27 -17.00 -8.34
N SER A 631 12.53 -16.77 -7.26
CA SER A 631 11.33 -15.93 -7.18
C SER A 631 11.03 -15.60 -5.72
N ASN A 632 10.04 -14.74 -5.48
CA ASN A 632 9.56 -14.43 -4.14
C ASN A 632 8.75 -15.55 -3.47
N SER A 633 8.31 -16.56 -4.22
CA SER A 633 7.56 -17.69 -3.69
C SER A 633 8.11 -19.04 -4.14
N HIS A 634 8.06 -20.04 -3.25
CA HIS A 634 8.39 -21.42 -3.61
C HIS A 634 7.46 -21.99 -4.67
N GLU A 635 6.21 -21.52 -4.75
CA GLU A 635 5.25 -21.94 -5.78
C GLU A 635 5.70 -21.49 -7.18
N ALA A 636 6.13 -20.25 -7.35
CA ALA A 636 6.65 -19.76 -8.64
C ALA A 636 7.91 -20.51 -9.06
N ILE A 637 8.86 -20.73 -8.12
CA ILE A 637 10.07 -21.53 -8.38
C ILE A 637 9.68 -22.94 -8.84
N ARG A 638 8.75 -23.61 -8.13
CA ARG A 638 8.24 -24.93 -8.48
C ARG A 638 7.67 -24.95 -9.90
N ASN A 639 6.86 -23.94 -10.26
CA ASN A 639 6.25 -23.87 -11.58
C ASN A 639 7.29 -23.81 -12.72
N VAL A 640 8.39 -23.08 -12.52
CA VAL A 640 9.49 -23.04 -13.49
C VAL A 640 10.21 -24.40 -13.57
N LEU A 641 10.52 -25.02 -12.43
CA LEU A 641 11.19 -26.33 -12.40
C LEU A 641 10.32 -27.44 -13.03
N MET A 642 9.01 -27.45 -12.72
CA MET A 642 8.05 -28.35 -13.37
C MET A 642 7.92 -28.05 -14.87
N GLY A 643 7.96 -26.78 -15.25
CA GLY A 643 8.01 -26.39 -16.66
C GLY A 643 9.22 -26.94 -17.43
N CYS A 644 10.38 -27.04 -16.74
CA CYS A 644 11.57 -27.67 -17.33
C CYS A 644 11.37 -29.15 -17.56
N LEU A 645 10.69 -29.88 -16.66
CA LEU A 645 10.34 -31.28 -16.87
C LEU A 645 9.37 -31.48 -18.06
N GLY A 646 8.30 -30.65 -18.10
CA GLY A 646 7.34 -30.71 -19.21
C GLY A 646 8.01 -30.38 -20.57
N ALA A 647 8.90 -29.41 -20.62
CA ALA A 647 9.63 -29.08 -21.84
C ALA A 647 10.61 -30.19 -22.25
N LEU A 648 11.18 -30.93 -21.29
CA LEU A 648 12.04 -32.09 -21.58
C LEU A 648 11.23 -33.24 -22.25
N GLU A 649 10.02 -33.48 -21.75
CA GLU A 649 9.09 -34.45 -22.30
C GLU A 649 8.59 -34.04 -23.69
N ASP A 650 8.18 -32.80 -23.89
CA ASP A 650 7.69 -32.23 -25.15
C ASP A 650 8.71 -32.36 -26.29
N GLU A 651 9.99 -32.19 -25.99
CA GLU A 651 11.08 -32.19 -26.97
C GLU A 651 11.75 -33.55 -27.13
N ASP A 652 11.29 -34.58 -26.40
CA ASP A 652 11.83 -35.96 -26.39
C ASP A 652 13.37 -35.98 -26.28
N LEU A 653 13.91 -35.21 -25.33
CA LEU A 653 15.35 -35.03 -25.20
C LEU A 653 16.00 -36.14 -24.39
N PRO A 654 17.07 -36.82 -24.91
CA PRO A 654 17.74 -37.92 -24.23
C PRO A 654 18.75 -37.42 -23.19
N ILE A 655 18.35 -36.49 -22.31
CA ILE A 655 19.18 -35.96 -21.22
C ILE A 655 18.56 -36.25 -19.86
N THR A 656 19.41 -36.53 -18.87
CA THR A 656 18.99 -36.62 -17.50
C THR A 656 19.13 -35.22 -16.89
N LEU A 657 18.02 -34.65 -16.45
CA LEU A 657 17.98 -33.34 -15.86
C LEU A 657 18.02 -33.47 -14.33
N ASP A 658 19.09 -32.95 -13.72
CA ASP A 658 19.25 -32.91 -12.25
C ASP A 658 18.72 -31.58 -11.73
N LEU A 659 17.54 -31.64 -11.12
CA LEU A 659 16.80 -30.47 -10.57
C LEU A 659 16.77 -30.53 -9.05
N ILE A 660 17.19 -29.44 -8.41
CA ILE A 660 17.15 -29.31 -6.95
C ILE A 660 16.30 -28.11 -6.57
N HIS A 661 15.36 -28.29 -5.64
CA HIS A 661 14.62 -27.19 -5.01
C HIS A 661 15.00 -27.06 -3.54
N LYS A 662 15.62 -25.91 -3.17
CA LYS A 662 15.88 -25.54 -1.78
C LYS A 662 14.60 -25.00 -1.16
N VAL A 663 13.90 -25.85 -0.40
CA VAL A 663 12.62 -25.55 0.24
C VAL A 663 12.80 -25.11 1.70
N SER A 664 11.74 -24.50 2.29
CA SER A 664 11.75 -24.04 3.68
C SER A 664 11.09 -25.02 4.66
N GLY A 665 10.41 -26.06 4.16
CA GLY A 665 9.67 -27.07 4.96
C GLY A 665 9.35 -28.32 4.16
N SER A 666 8.59 -29.25 4.74
CA SER A 666 8.24 -30.54 4.15
C SER A 666 7.01 -30.52 3.24
N ASP A 667 6.12 -29.53 3.39
CA ASP A 667 4.95 -29.36 2.54
C ASP A 667 5.30 -28.39 1.40
N ASP A 668 5.75 -28.93 0.28
CA ASP A 668 6.28 -28.19 -0.85
C ASP A 668 5.37 -28.23 -2.09
N GLY A 669 4.23 -28.96 -2.01
CA GLY A 669 3.21 -29.04 -3.03
C GLY A 669 3.61 -29.79 -4.31
N TYR A 670 4.67 -30.60 -4.28
CA TYR A 670 5.04 -31.50 -5.37
C TYR A 670 4.24 -32.81 -5.29
N PRO A 671 3.96 -33.48 -6.44
CA PRO A 671 3.51 -34.86 -6.45
C PRO A 671 4.56 -35.81 -5.79
N ASP A 672 4.08 -36.90 -5.21
CA ASP A 672 4.94 -37.87 -4.48
C ASP A 672 6.02 -38.51 -5.36
N ASP A 673 5.75 -38.68 -6.65
CA ASP A 673 6.61 -39.30 -7.67
C ASP A 673 7.45 -38.27 -8.46
N CYS A 674 7.45 -37.02 -8.08
CA CYS A 674 8.18 -35.95 -8.76
C CYS A 674 9.70 -36.16 -8.67
N PRO A 675 10.44 -36.15 -9.82
CA PRO A 675 11.89 -36.41 -9.82
C PRO A 675 12.73 -35.22 -9.33
N ILE A 676 12.11 -34.08 -8.97
CA ILE A 676 12.83 -32.90 -8.43
C ILE A 676 13.29 -33.19 -6.99
N GLN A 677 14.61 -33.14 -6.79
CA GLN A 677 15.19 -33.27 -5.44
C GLN A 677 14.81 -32.08 -4.56
N ARG A 678 14.31 -32.34 -3.36
CA ARG A 678 13.92 -31.32 -2.39
C ARG A 678 14.84 -31.37 -1.18
N THR A 679 15.40 -30.24 -0.81
CA THR A 679 16.26 -30.17 0.37
C THR A 679 16.02 -28.90 1.20
N THR A 680 16.16 -29.04 2.50
CA THR A 680 16.22 -27.89 3.43
C THR A 680 17.65 -27.49 3.78
N ASP A 681 18.64 -28.26 3.33
CA ASP A 681 20.06 -27.98 3.55
C ASP A 681 20.61 -27.07 2.45
N ASN A 682 21.29 -25.98 2.87
CA ASN A 682 21.86 -25.00 1.94
C ASN A 682 23.10 -25.55 1.23
N ALA A 683 23.97 -26.31 1.94
CA ALA A 683 25.20 -26.84 1.36
C ALA A 683 24.92 -27.93 0.34
N GLU A 684 23.93 -28.79 0.59
CA GLU A 684 23.46 -29.79 -0.36
C GLU A 684 22.94 -29.12 -1.63
N ALA A 685 22.06 -28.11 -1.51
CA ALA A 685 21.55 -27.38 -2.67
C ALA A 685 22.66 -26.62 -3.44
N ALA A 686 23.63 -26.03 -2.72
CA ALA A 686 24.74 -25.29 -3.33
C ALA A 686 25.73 -26.19 -4.09
N SER A 687 25.88 -27.45 -3.69
CA SER A 687 26.88 -28.38 -4.26
C SER A 687 26.38 -29.21 -5.43
N GLY A 688 25.06 -29.32 -5.65
CA GLY A 688 24.45 -30.21 -6.66
C GLY A 688 23.67 -29.48 -7.75
N GLY A 689 23.11 -30.26 -8.67
CA GLY A 689 22.10 -29.87 -9.67
C GLY A 689 22.60 -29.13 -10.90
N HIS A 690 22.03 -29.45 -12.05
CA HIS A 690 22.14 -28.67 -13.28
C HIS A 690 21.32 -27.38 -13.14
N VAL A 691 20.12 -27.51 -12.51
CA VAL A 691 19.24 -26.38 -12.22
C VAL A 691 18.89 -26.40 -10.73
N VAL A 692 19.15 -25.28 -10.06
CA VAL A 692 18.89 -25.13 -8.62
C VAL A 692 17.86 -24.03 -8.41
N GLY A 693 16.72 -24.39 -7.83
CA GLY A 693 15.68 -23.45 -7.43
C GLY A 693 15.81 -23.04 -5.97
N GLY A 694 15.70 -21.75 -5.66
CA GLY A 694 15.75 -21.23 -4.30
C GLY A 694 15.32 -19.77 -4.20
N THR A 695 15.03 -19.30 -3.02
CA THR A 695 14.66 -17.90 -2.77
C THR A 695 15.90 -17.00 -2.73
N ALA A 696 15.70 -15.67 -2.68
CA ALA A 696 16.77 -14.68 -2.54
C ALA A 696 17.70 -14.98 -1.34
N PHE A 697 17.16 -15.52 -0.24
CA PHE A 697 17.97 -15.92 0.93
C PHE A 697 18.98 -17.02 0.63
N PHE A 698 18.66 -17.92 -0.28
CA PHE A 698 19.60 -18.95 -0.71
C PHE A 698 20.69 -18.37 -1.62
N PHE A 699 20.31 -17.66 -2.69
CA PHE A 699 21.27 -17.14 -3.66
C PHE A 699 22.16 -16.01 -3.11
N ALA A 700 21.72 -15.30 -2.06
CA ALA A 700 22.53 -14.29 -1.38
C ALA A 700 23.66 -14.86 -0.49
N ARG A 701 23.74 -16.19 -0.31
CA ARG A 701 24.74 -16.81 0.57
C ARG A 701 26.13 -16.83 -0.07
N GLU A 702 27.16 -16.88 0.78
CA GLU A 702 28.57 -16.87 0.39
C GLU A 702 28.94 -18.04 -0.55
N GLU A 703 28.42 -19.24 -0.25
CA GLU A 703 28.68 -20.46 -1.02
C GLU A 703 28.14 -20.41 -2.46
N ASN A 704 27.30 -19.46 -2.79
CA ASN A 704 26.70 -19.28 -4.12
C ASN A 704 27.33 -18.17 -4.96
N VAL A 705 28.34 -17.45 -4.45
CA VAL A 705 28.97 -16.34 -5.17
C VAL A 705 29.57 -16.84 -6.49
N GLN A 706 29.12 -16.28 -7.63
CA GLN A 706 29.54 -16.64 -8.99
C GLN A 706 29.41 -18.14 -9.31
N ALA A 707 28.53 -18.87 -8.58
CA ALA A 707 28.36 -20.32 -8.73
C ALA A 707 27.52 -20.72 -9.95
N TYR A 708 26.79 -19.77 -10.53
CA TYR A 708 25.85 -20.01 -11.64
C TYR A 708 26.27 -19.24 -12.91
N ASP A 709 26.06 -19.85 -14.08
CA ASP A 709 26.29 -19.17 -15.35
C ASP A 709 25.12 -18.23 -15.67
N TRP A 710 23.89 -18.64 -15.34
CA TRP A 710 22.66 -17.82 -15.42
C TRP A 710 21.84 -17.92 -14.14
N LEU A 711 21.24 -16.80 -13.73
CA LEU A 711 20.19 -16.72 -12.72
C LEU A 711 18.91 -16.23 -13.40
N PHE A 712 17.89 -17.10 -13.49
CA PHE A 712 16.55 -16.75 -13.93
C PHE A 712 15.72 -16.31 -12.74
N VAL A 713 15.16 -15.13 -12.82
CA VAL A 713 14.31 -14.51 -11.78
C VAL A 713 12.89 -14.45 -12.30
N ASP A 714 12.03 -15.36 -11.85
CA ASP A 714 10.61 -15.33 -12.22
C ASP A 714 9.83 -14.38 -11.32
N GLU A 715 8.75 -13.81 -11.86
CA GLU A 715 7.97 -12.73 -11.23
C GLU A 715 8.86 -11.55 -10.78
N ALA A 716 9.82 -11.16 -11.61
CA ALA A 716 10.81 -10.12 -11.31
C ALA A 716 10.20 -8.73 -11.03
N GLY A 717 8.96 -8.45 -11.47
CA GLY A 717 8.19 -7.26 -11.07
C GLY A 717 7.85 -7.19 -9.59
N GLN A 718 7.99 -8.31 -8.85
CA GLN A 718 7.78 -8.36 -7.40
C GLN A 718 9.09 -8.44 -6.62
N VAL A 719 10.23 -8.48 -7.28
CA VAL A 719 11.54 -8.59 -6.63
C VAL A 719 12.15 -7.19 -6.47
N GLY A 720 12.33 -6.76 -5.23
CA GLY A 720 12.94 -5.47 -4.91
C GLY A 720 14.36 -5.35 -5.42
N LEU A 721 14.74 -4.15 -5.88
CA LEU A 721 16.07 -3.87 -6.40
C LEU A 721 17.18 -4.25 -5.42
N ALA A 722 16.98 -4.02 -4.11
CA ALA A 722 17.94 -4.40 -3.06
C ALA A 722 18.16 -5.92 -2.99
N ASN A 723 17.07 -6.71 -3.04
CA ASN A 723 17.15 -8.17 -3.04
C ASN A 723 17.81 -8.68 -4.32
N MET A 724 17.46 -8.08 -5.46
CA MET A 724 18.06 -8.45 -6.75
C MET A 724 19.56 -8.17 -6.78
N ALA A 725 20.00 -7.01 -6.30
CA ALA A 725 21.41 -6.68 -6.21
C ALA A 725 22.16 -7.67 -5.30
N ALA A 726 21.60 -8.01 -4.13
CA ALA A 726 22.21 -8.95 -3.19
C ALA A 726 22.37 -10.37 -3.76
N MET A 727 21.32 -10.93 -4.37
CA MET A 727 21.36 -12.29 -4.92
C MET A 727 22.03 -12.37 -6.30
N GLY A 728 22.07 -11.25 -7.03
CA GLY A 728 22.66 -11.17 -8.37
C GLY A 728 24.16 -11.49 -8.42
N ARG A 729 24.87 -11.32 -7.27
CA ARG A 729 26.28 -11.74 -7.14
C ARG A 729 26.49 -13.25 -7.34
N SER A 730 25.43 -14.05 -7.32
CA SER A 730 25.51 -15.51 -7.46
C SER A 730 25.75 -15.97 -8.91
N ALA A 731 25.48 -15.14 -9.92
CA ALA A 731 25.54 -15.55 -11.31
C ALA A 731 26.33 -14.56 -12.20
N LYS A 732 26.82 -15.08 -13.33
CA LYS A 732 27.48 -14.28 -14.37
C LYS A 732 26.46 -13.47 -15.18
N ASN A 733 25.30 -14.09 -15.52
CA ASN A 733 24.22 -13.50 -16.28
C ASN A 733 22.92 -13.53 -15.49
N ILE A 734 22.09 -12.49 -15.60
CA ILE A 734 20.80 -12.36 -14.91
C ILE A 734 19.70 -12.21 -15.95
N VAL A 735 18.69 -13.06 -15.90
CA VAL A 735 17.50 -12.97 -16.75
C VAL A 735 16.31 -12.64 -15.87
N LEU A 736 15.73 -11.46 -16.04
CA LEU A 736 14.59 -10.97 -15.29
C LEU A 736 13.31 -11.25 -16.05
N VAL A 737 12.53 -12.23 -15.64
CA VAL A 737 11.27 -12.62 -16.29
C VAL A 737 10.11 -12.15 -15.40
N GLY A 738 9.21 -11.35 -15.94
CA GLY A 738 8.09 -10.86 -15.12
C GLY A 738 7.24 -9.84 -15.85
N ASP A 739 6.42 -9.17 -15.07
CA ASP A 739 5.57 -8.09 -15.55
C ASP A 739 5.32 -7.08 -14.44
N PRO A 740 5.89 -5.88 -14.52
CA PRO A 740 5.71 -4.84 -13.49
C PRO A 740 4.30 -4.25 -13.48
N ARG A 741 3.50 -4.51 -14.54
CA ARG A 741 2.10 -4.09 -14.62
C ARG A 741 1.13 -5.12 -14.03
N GLN A 742 1.65 -6.21 -13.43
CA GLN A 742 0.93 -7.09 -12.52
C GLN A 742 1.12 -6.64 -11.06
N LEU A 743 1.01 -7.55 -10.09
CA LEU A 743 1.14 -7.14 -8.69
C LEU A 743 2.54 -6.57 -8.40
N PRO A 744 2.63 -5.38 -7.78
CA PRO A 744 3.91 -4.80 -7.41
C PRO A 744 4.54 -5.55 -6.23
N GLN A 745 5.82 -5.31 -5.99
CA GLN A 745 6.46 -5.76 -4.76
C GLN A 745 5.76 -5.21 -3.52
N VAL A 746 5.73 -6.00 -2.45
CA VAL A 746 5.22 -5.54 -1.15
C VAL A 746 6.35 -4.82 -0.41
N ILE A 747 6.17 -3.55 -0.15
CA ILE A 747 7.08 -2.71 0.65
C ILE A 747 6.37 -2.35 1.95
N GLN A 748 7.06 -2.49 3.07
CA GLN A 748 6.59 -2.10 4.40
C GLN A 748 7.27 -0.82 4.88
N GLY A 749 8.56 -0.68 4.60
CA GLY A 749 9.37 0.47 4.98
C GLY A 749 9.18 1.67 4.04
N ALA A 750 9.46 2.86 4.53
CA ALA A 750 9.59 4.04 3.68
C ALA A 750 11.01 4.09 3.11
N HIS A 751 11.14 4.09 1.80
CA HIS A 751 12.42 4.17 1.11
C HIS A 751 12.43 5.36 0.16
N PRO A 752 13.50 6.15 0.11
CA PRO A 752 13.67 7.15 -0.95
C PRO A 752 13.69 6.47 -2.32
N GLU A 753 13.04 7.08 -3.29
CA GLU A 753 13.17 6.65 -4.69
C GLU A 753 14.62 6.82 -5.18
N PRO A 754 15.11 5.89 -6.00
CA PRO A 754 14.42 4.72 -6.57
C PRO A 754 14.64 3.40 -5.80
N ALA A 755 15.13 3.43 -4.57
CA ALA A 755 15.39 2.22 -3.77
C ALA A 755 14.14 1.40 -3.44
N ASN A 756 12.95 2.02 -3.52
CA ASN A 756 11.63 1.40 -3.35
C ASN A 756 11.15 0.61 -4.57
N LEU A 757 11.81 0.69 -5.72
CA LEU A 757 11.34 0.06 -6.96
C LEU A 757 11.64 -1.45 -7.01
N SER A 758 10.82 -2.19 -7.75
CA SER A 758 11.21 -3.53 -8.20
C SER A 758 12.34 -3.46 -9.21
N CYS A 759 13.05 -4.55 -9.42
CA CYS A 759 14.14 -4.57 -10.39
C CYS A 759 13.66 -4.37 -11.83
N LEU A 760 12.42 -4.75 -12.17
CA LEU A 760 11.83 -4.46 -13.49
C LEU A 760 11.34 -3.02 -13.61
N ASP A 761 10.65 -2.46 -12.59
CA ASP A 761 10.26 -1.05 -12.59
C ASP A 761 11.48 -0.14 -12.72
N TRP A 762 12.56 -0.50 -12.01
CA TRP A 762 13.83 0.21 -12.12
C TRP A 762 14.38 0.25 -13.55
N ILE A 763 14.34 -0.87 -14.28
CA ILE A 763 14.85 -0.94 -15.66
C ILE A 763 13.92 -0.23 -16.64
N LEU A 764 12.60 -0.40 -16.49
CA LEU A 764 11.60 0.22 -17.37
C LEU A 764 11.59 1.76 -17.24
N GLY A 765 11.83 2.28 -16.02
CA GLY A 765 11.66 3.71 -15.77
C GLY A 765 10.22 4.14 -16.07
N ASP A 766 10.05 5.20 -16.85
CA ASP A 766 8.73 5.78 -17.17
C ASP A 766 7.94 5.01 -18.24
N HIS A 767 8.53 3.95 -18.82
CA HIS A 767 7.86 3.19 -19.88
C HIS A 767 6.84 2.19 -19.31
N ALA A 768 5.66 2.07 -19.91
CA ALA A 768 4.69 1.04 -19.58
C ALA A 768 5.14 -0.34 -20.12
N THR A 769 5.81 -0.34 -21.27
CA THR A 769 6.34 -1.53 -21.92
C THR A 769 7.82 -1.39 -22.20
N ILE A 770 8.58 -2.50 -22.09
CA ILE A 770 10.03 -2.45 -22.26
C ILE A 770 10.43 -1.99 -23.68
N PRO A 771 11.36 -1.01 -23.82
CA PRO A 771 11.92 -0.62 -25.10
C PRO A 771 12.67 -1.77 -25.77
N PRO A 772 12.60 -1.90 -27.13
CA PRO A 772 13.22 -3.01 -27.88
C PRO A 772 14.75 -3.11 -27.74
N ASP A 773 15.41 -2.02 -27.44
CA ASP A 773 16.87 -1.96 -27.23
C ASP A 773 17.28 -2.34 -25.80
N ARG A 774 16.33 -2.43 -24.86
CA ARG A 774 16.59 -2.69 -23.45
C ARG A 774 16.15 -4.06 -22.98
N GLY A 775 15.26 -4.72 -23.71
CA GLY A 775 14.76 -6.04 -23.34
C GLY A 775 13.73 -6.60 -24.31
N ILE A 776 13.15 -7.72 -23.93
CA ILE A 776 12.18 -8.44 -24.75
C ILE A 776 10.77 -8.23 -24.20
N PHE A 777 9.84 -7.85 -25.08
CA PHE A 777 8.40 -7.82 -24.79
C PHE A 777 7.74 -9.02 -25.48
N LEU A 778 6.99 -9.83 -24.74
CA LEU A 778 6.22 -10.94 -25.28
C LEU A 778 4.81 -10.45 -25.67
N PRO A 779 4.51 -10.23 -26.97
CA PRO A 779 3.31 -9.50 -27.36
C PRO A 779 2.04 -10.35 -27.45
N VAL A 780 2.13 -11.69 -27.47
CA VAL A 780 1.00 -12.55 -27.81
C VAL A 780 0.50 -13.32 -26.60
N THR A 781 -0.72 -13.02 -26.14
CA THR A 781 -1.40 -13.82 -25.13
C THR A 781 -2.11 -15.03 -25.76
N ARG A 782 -1.88 -16.21 -25.18
CA ARG A 782 -2.56 -17.46 -25.55
C ARG A 782 -3.70 -17.82 -24.59
N ARG A 783 -4.06 -16.88 -23.73
CA ARG A 783 -5.09 -17.01 -22.69
C ARG A 783 -6.38 -16.29 -23.06
N MET A 784 -6.32 -15.00 -23.32
CA MET A 784 -7.47 -14.11 -23.36
C MET A 784 -8.11 -14.03 -24.74
N HIS A 785 -9.46 -14.08 -24.79
CA HIS A 785 -10.23 -13.70 -25.96
C HIS A 785 -9.87 -12.27 -26.41
N PRO A 786 -9.89 -11.94 -27.71
CA PRO A 786 -9.56 -10.58 -28.20
C PRO A 786 -10.29 -9.45 -27.48
N ASP A 787 -11.56 -9.63 -27.14
CA ASP A 787 -12.37 -8.57 -26.46
C ASP A 787 -11.97 -8.36 -24.98
N VAL A 788 -11.48 -9.38 -24.28
CA VAL A 788 -10.86 -9.21 -22.95
C VAL A 788 -9.48 -8.57 -23.08
N CYS A 789 -8.70 -9.08 -24.04
CA CYS A 789 -7.33 -8.62 -24.30
C CYS A 789 -7.29 -7.14 -24.69
N ARG A 790 -8.21 -6.66 -25.52
CA ARG A 790 -8.29 -5.27 -25.98
C ARG A 790 -8.35 -4.29 -24.80
N PHE A 791 -9.22 -4.54 -23.82
CA PHE A 791 -9.29 -3.69 -22.63
C PHE A 791 -7.95 -3.63 -21.90
N ILE A 792 -7.34 -4.79 -21.65
CA ILE A 792 -6.05 -4.89 -20.96
C ILE A 792 -4.93 -4.25 -21.77
N SER A 793 -4.89 -4.51 -23.07
CA SER A 793 -3.87 -3.98 -23.98
C SER A 793 -3.88 -2.45 -24.03
N ASP A 794 -5.07 -1.85 -24.18
CA ASP A 794 -5.22 -0.40 -24.32
C ASP A 794 -4.93 0.33 -23.00
N GLN A 795 -5.39 -0.21 -21.87
CA GLN A 795 -5.25 0.45 -20.58
C GLN A 795 -3.88 0.23 -19.91
N VAL A 796 -3.20 -0.90 -20.20
CA VAL A 796 -2.01 -1.31 -19.45
C VAL A 796 -0.76 -1.41 -20.32
N TYR A 797 -0.87 -1.87 -21.57
CA TYR A 797 0.28 -2.21 -22.44
C TYR A 797 0.36 -1.40 -23.72
N GLU A 798 -0.20 -0.21 -23.74
CA GLU A 798 -0.09 0.75 -24.86
C GLU A 798 -0.56 0.18 -26.21
N GLY A 799 -1.50 -0.77 -26.19
CA GLY A 799 -2.00 -1.45 -27.39
C GLY A 799 -1.06 -2.54 -27.94
N ARG A 800 0.06 -2.85 -27.29
CA ARG A 800 1.07 -3.81 -27.78
C ARG A 800 0.73 -5.29 -27.51
N LEU A 801 -0.18 -5.59 -26.59
CA LEU A 801 -0.60 -6.95 -26.29
C LEU A 801 -1.70 -7.37 -27.26
N ILE A 802 -1.51 -8.50 -27.95
CA ILE A 802 -2.48 -9.07 -28.89
C ILE A 802 -2.85 -10.51 -28.52
N SER A 803 -4.03 -10.96 -28.89
CA SER A 803 -4.49 -12.31 -28.67
C SER A 803 -4.02 -13.25 -29.79
N HIS A 804 -3.67 -14.49 -29.40
CA HIS A 804 -3.43 -15.55 -30.39
C HIS A 804 -4.74 -15.89 -31.14
N ALA A 805 -4.65 -16.18 -32.42
CA ALA A 805 -5.80 -16.41 -33.29
C ALA A 805 -6.80 -17.46 -32.77
N ASP A 806 -6.33 -18.53 -32.10
CA ASP A 806 -7.19 -19.59 -31.57
C ASP A 806 -8.11 -19.12 -30.44
N THR A 807 -7.73 -18.05 -29.70
CA THR A 807 -8.50 -17.59 -28.53
C THR A 807 -9.81 -16.91 -28.92
N VAL A 808 -10.01 -16.54 -30.19
CA VAL A 808 -11.25 -15.91 -30.68
C VAL A 808 -12.48 -16.83 -30.55
N ARG A 809 -12.26 -18.14 -30.46
CA ARG A 809 -13.34 -19.11 -30.30
C ARG A 809 -13.84 -19.24 -28.86
N GLN A 810 -13.05 -18.82 -27.89
CA GLN A 810 -13.39 -18.93 -26.49
C GLN A 810 -14.57 -18.04 -26.15
N GLY A 811 -15.60 -18.58 -25.49
CA GLY A 811 -16.74 -17.76 -25.12
C GLY A 811 -17.81 -18.54 -24.34
N VAL A 812 -18.69 -17.80 -23.73
CA VAL A 812 -19.89 -18.31 -23.03
C VAL A 812 -21.12 -18.08 -23.91
N SER A 813 -22.00 -19.05 -24.01
CA SER A 813 -23.26 -18.92 -24.74
C SER A 813 -24.44 -19.42 -23.89
N GLY A 814 -25.66 -18.99 -24.21
CA GLY A 814 -26.87 -19.39 -23.48
C GLY A 814 -27.07 -18.71 -22.14
N THR A 815 -26.44 -17.55 -21.93
CA THR A 815 -26.59 -16.72 -20.71
C THR A 815 -27.06 -15.32 -21.06
N SER A 816 -27.41 -14.53 -20.06
CA SER A 816 -27.79 -13.11 -20.23
C SER A 816 -26.63 -12.17 -20.56
N PHE A 817 -25.38 -12.65 -20.48
CA PHE A 817 -24.17 -11.88 -20.73
C PHE A 817 -23.64 -12.05 -22.16
N PRO A 818 -22.84 -11.10 -22.67
CA PRO A 818 -22.12 -11.26 -23.92
C PRO A 818 -21.17 -12.48 -23.88
N ALA A 819 -20.89 -13.06 -25.03
CA ALA A 819 -20.08 -14.26 -25.12
C ALA A 819 -18.65 -14.10 -24.59
N ALA A 820 -18.08 -12.92 -24.78
CA ALA A 820 -16.71 -12.60 -24.31
C ALA A 820 -16.57 -11.09 -24.10
N GLY A 821 -15.58 -10.71 -23.29
CA GLY A 821 -15.20 -9.32 -23.02
C GLY A 821 -15.01 -9.00 -21.53
N ALA A 822 -14.78 -7.72 -21.24
CA ALA A 822 -14.65 -7.18 -19.88
C ALA A 822 -15.72 -6.12 -19.66
N PHE A 823 -16.61 -6.30 -18.67
CA PHE A 823 -17.78 -5.47 -18.49
C PHE A 823 -17.98 -5.01 -17.06
N TRP A 824 -18.52 -3.80 -16.91
CA TRP A 824 -18.96 -3.25 -15.62
C TRP A 824 -20.40 -3.65 -15.34
N VAL A 825 -20.64 -4.23 -14.17
CA VAL A 825 -21.97 -4.57 -13.65
C VAL A 825 -22.29 -3.65 -12.48
N PRO A 826 -23.20 -2.67 -12.66
CA PRO A 826 -23.54 -1.72 -11.60
C PRO A 826 -24.37 -2.41 -10.51
N VAL A 827 -23.93 -2.28 -9.26
CA VAL A 827 -24.65 -2.72 -8.06
C VAL A 827 -24.81 -1.52 -7.14
N ASN A 828 -26.06 -1.08 -6.94
CA ASN A 828 -26.32 0.09 -6.11
C ASN A 828 -26.26 -0.28 -4.62
N HIS A 829 -25.30 0.30 -3.91
CA HIS A 829 -25.19 0.19 -2.45
C HIS A 829 -24.45 1.40 -1.86
N GLU A 830 -24.64 1.62 -0.57
CA GLU A 830 -24.06 2.74 0.17
C GLU A 830 -23.55 2.29 1.55
N GLY A 831 -22.46 2.93 2.03
CA GLY A 831 -21.91 2.71 3.37
C GLY A 831 -21.11 1.42 3.52
N ASN A 832 -20.85 0.70 2.43
CA ASN A 832 -20.03 -0.51 2.46
C ASN A 832 -18.54 -0.12 2.28
N ALA A 833 -17.69 -0.69 3.13
CA ALA A 833 -16.24 -0.50 3.07
C ALA A 833 -15.49 -1.79 2.75
N GLN A 834 -15.80 -2.88 3.44
CA GLN A 834 -15.09 -4.17 3.35
C GLN A 834 -16.01 -5.35 3.01
N ILE A 835 -17.31 -5.19 3.16
CA ILE A 835 -18.34 -6.17 2.81
C ILE A 835 -19.48 -5.46 2.07
N ALA A 836 -19.91 -6.01 0.96
CA ALA A 836 -21.09 -5.60 0.20
C ALA A 836 -21.98 -6.81 -0.04
N SER A 837 -23.01 -6.96 0.78
CA SER A 837 -23.99 -8.04 0.65
C SER A 837 -24.76 -7.98 -0.67
N GLU A 838 -24.94 -6.79 -1.19
CA GLU A 838 -25.61 -6.53 -2.48
C GLU A 838 -24.78 -7.08 -3.66
N GLU A 839 -23.44 -6.90 -3.61
CA GLU A 839 -22.57 -7.49 -4.61
C GLU A 839 -22.50 -9.02 -4.47
N VAL A 840 -22.53 -9.55 -3.23
CA VAL A 840 -22.59 -11.01 -3.00
C VAL A 840 -23.84 -11.60 -3.66
N ALA A 841 -25.02 -10.99 -3.46
CA ALA A 841 -26.27 -11.44 -4.08
C ALA A 841 -26.22 -11.34 -5.61
N ALA A 842 -25.74 -10.22 -6.16
CA ALA A 842 -25.62 -10.03 -7.60
C ALA A 842 -24.66 -11.04 -8.25
N ILE A 843 -23.55 -11.37 -7.59
CA ILE A 843 -22.60 -12.38 -8.04
C ILE A 843 -23.23 -13.77 -7.98
N GLN A 844 -23.99 -14.08 -6.94
CA GLN A 844 -24.73 -15.35 -6.82
C GLN A 844 -25.70 -15.54 -7.97
N ASP A 845 -26.57 -14.55 -8.23
CA ASP A 845 -27.53 -14.57 -9.35
C ASP A 845 -26.81 -14.74 -10.70
N THR A 846 -25.67 -14.07 -10.87
CA THR A 846 -24.85 -14.19 -12.09
C THR A 846 -24.26 -15.58 -12.24
N ILE A 847 -23.79 -16.22 -11.17
CA ILE A 847 -23.27 -17.59 -11.21
C ILE A 847 -24.38 -18.58 -11.59
N ASP A 848 -25.58 -18.41 -11.05
CA ASP A 848 -26.72 -19.27 -11.38
C ASP A 848 -27.09 -19.16 -12.87
N ASP A 849 -27.06 -17.95 -13.46
CA ASP A 849 -27.25 -17.76 -14.90
C ASP A 849 -26.10 -18.39 -15.72
N LEU A 850 -24.83 -18.14 -15.35
CA LEU A 850 -23.67 -18.69 -16.06
C LEU A 850 -23.64 -20.21 -16.07
N LEU A 851 -24.10 -20.87 -14.99
CA LEU A 851 -24.13 -22.35 -14.90
C LEU A 851 -25.19 -22.99 -15.81
N THR A 852 -26.15 -22.21 -16.35
CA THR A 852 -27.09 -22.68 -17.38
C THR A 852 -26.46 -22.69 -18.78
N GLY A 853 -25.34 -21.97 -18.96
CA GLY A 853 -24.70 -21.76 -20.24
C GLY A 853 -23.74 -22.82 -20.69
N THR A 854 -23.14 -22.60 -21.84
CA THR A 854 -22.14 -23.46 -22.49
C THR A 854 -20.85 -22.69 -22.67
N TRP A 855 -19.72 -23.30 -22.33
CA TRP A 855 -18.38 -22.81 -22.61
C TRP A 855 -17.81 -23.43 -23.90
N THR A 856 -17.30 -22.60 -24.78
CA THR A 856 -16.54 -22.99 -25.98
C THR A 856 -15.04 -22.82 -25.73
N GLU A 857 -14.29 -23.90 -25.88
CA GLU A 857 -12.82 -23.91 -25.75
C GLU A 857 -12.15 -23.31 -26.99
N LYS A 858 -10.84 -23.01 -26.92
CA LYS A 858 -10.07 -22.44 -28.03
C LYS A 858 -9.98 -23.37 -29.27
N ASP A 859 -10.14 -24.68 -29.12
CA ASP A 859 -10.23 -25.65 -30.22
C ASP A 859 -11.62 -25.75 -30.84
N GLY A 860 -12.61 -25.02 -30.27
CA GLY A 860 -14.00 -25.06 -30.69
C GLY A 860 -14.85 -26.13 -30.02
N THR A 861 -14.30 -26.87 -29.07
CA THR A 861 -15.07 -27.85 -28.29
C THR A 861 -16.06 -27.14 -27.34
N GLU A 862 -17.32 -27.51 -27.41
CA GLU A 862 -18.39 -26.97 -26.54
C GLU A 862 -18.69 -27.95 -25.39
N ARG A 863 -18.89 -27.40 -24.20
CA ARG A 863 -19.30 -28.15 -23.02
C ARG A 863 -20.12 -27.28 -22.05
N PRO A 864 -20.98 -27.86 -21.23
CA PRO A 864 -21.68 -27.12 -20.19
C PRO A 864 -20.71 -26.41 -19.25
N MET A 865 -21.09 -25.23 -18.80
CA MET A 865 -20.35 -24.48 -17.76
C MET A 865 -20.32 -25.28 -16.45
N ARG A 866 -19.18 -25.22 -15.77
CA ARG A 866 -18.93 -25.90 -14.49
C ARG A 866 -18.57 -24.88 -13.42
N ARG A 867 -18.81 -25.20 -12.16
CA ARG A 867 -18.39 -24.34 -11.02
C ARG A 867 -16.89 -24.06 -11.02
N SER A 868 -16.07 -25.02 -11.40
CA SER A 868 -14.61 -24.88 -11.53
C SER A 868 -14.18 -23.89 -12.63
N ASP A 869 -15.07 -23.54 -13.57
CA ASP A 869 -14.80 -22.59 -14.64
C ASP A 869 -14.95 -21.14 -14.20
N ILE A 870 -15.39 -20.90 -12.95
CA ILE A 870 -15.66 -19.58 -12.42
C ILE A 870 -14.68 -19.27 -11.28
N ILE A 871 -14.03 -18.12 -11.38
CA ILE A 871 -13.23 -17.52 -10.32
C ILE A 871 -13.95 -16.26 -9.84
N VAL A 872 -14.04 -16.07 -8.51
CA VAL A 872 -14.54 -14.84 -7.89
C VAL A 872 -13.42 -14.17 -7.12
N VAL A 873 -13.14 -12.93 -7.49
CA VAL A 873 -12.05 -12.12 -6.93
C VAL A 873 -12.63 -10.97 -6.12
N ALA A 874 -12.11 -10.74 -4.91
CA ALA A 874 -12.49 -9.57 -4.10
C ALA A 874 -11.24 -8.92 -3.46
N PRO A 875 -11.27 -7.60 -3.18
CA PRO A 875 -10.12 -6.89 -2.64
C PRO A 875 -9.87 -7.16 -1.14
N TYR A 876 -10.91 -7.53 -0.41
CA TYR A 876 -10.90 -7.70 1.04
C TYR A 876 -11.25 -9.13 1.46
N ASN A 877 -10.59 -9.64 2.50
CA ASN A 877 -10.87 -10.98 3.01
C ASN A 877 -12.30 -11.10 3.57
N ALA A 878 -12.91 -10.01 4.13
CA ALA A 878 -14.31 -10.01 4.56
C ALA A 878 -15.25 -10.32 3.42
N GLN A 879 -15.06 -9.69 2.29
CA GLN A 879 -15.86 -9.97 1.09
C GLN A 879 -15.58 -11.39 0.57
N VAL A 880 -14.32 -11.83 0.59
CA VAL A 880 -13.97 -13.23 0.24
C VAL A 880 -14.71 -14.21 1.13
N ASN A 881 -14.73 -13.99 2.45
CA ASN A 881 -15.43 -14.85 3.41
C ASN A 881 -16.96 -14.83 3.17
N ALA A 882 -17.55 -13.64 2.98
CA ALA A 882 -18.96 -13.50 2.69
C ALA A 882 -19.36 -14.21 1.39
N LEU A 883 -18.53 -14.13 0.35
CA LEU A 883 -18.71 -14.86 -0.91
C LEU A 883 -18.54 -16.38 -0.72
N GLN A 884 -17.54 -16.83 0.05
CA GLN A 884 -17.36 -18.26 0.33
C GLN A 884 -18.52 -18.86 1.13
N ASP A 885 -19.15 -18.09 2.02
CA ASP A 885 -20.30 -18.55 2.82
C ASP A 885 -21.59 -18.59 1.99
N ALA A 886 -21.72 -17.72 0.99
CA ALA A 886 -22.94 -17.61 0.16
C ALA A 886 -22.90 -18.48 -1.09
N LEU A 887 -21.72 -18.70 -1.68
CA LEU A 887 -21.60 -19.38 -2.95
C LEU A 887 -21.50 -20.91 -2.81
N PRO A 888 -21.97 -21.68 -3.82
CA PRO A 888 -21.88 -23.14 -3.80
C PRO A 888 -20.44 -23.66 -3.78
N ASP A 889 -20.22 -24.81 -3.13
CA ASP A 889 -18.94 -25.51 -3.14
C ASP A 889 -18.45 -25.79 -4.58
N GLY A 890 -17.13 -25.63 -4.79
CA GLY A 890 -16.47 -25.85 -6.10
C GLY A 890 -16.23 -24.57 -6.90
N ILE A 891 -16.77 -23.42 -6.46
CA ILE A 891 -16.41 -22.10 -6.99
C ILE A 891 -15.16 -21.62 -6.26
N ARG A 892 -14.17 -21.14 -7.03
CA ARG A 892 -12.92 -20.63 -6.46
C ARG A 892 -13.07 -19.16 -6.09
N VAL A 893 -13.01 -18.85 -4.77
CA VAL A 893 -13.10 -17.49 -4.25
C VAL A 893 -11.79 -17.11 -3.55
N GLY A 894 -11.32 -15.90 -3.77
CA GLY A 894 -10.10 -15.40 -3.13
C GLY A 894 -9.76 -13.95 -3.45
N THR A 895 -8.66 -13.47 -2.86
CA THR A 895 -8.11 -12.16 -3.21
C THR A 895 -7.35 -12.21 -4.54
N VAL A 896 -7.08 -11.04 -5.12
CA VAL A 896 -6.28 -10.89 -6.34
C VAL A 896 -4.94 -11.62 -6.23
N ASP A 897 -4.29 -11.50 -5.07
CA ASP A 897 -2.98 -12.10 -4.79
C ASP A 897 -3.03 -13.64 -4.84
N LYS A 898 -4.13 -14.25 -4.36
CA LYS A 898 -4.31 -15.72 -4.35
C LYS A 898 -4.44 -16.29 -5.77
N PHE A 899 -4.95 -15.53 -6.71
CA PHE A 899 -5.19 -15.99 -8.09
C PHE A 899 -4.10 -15.60 -9.08
N GLN A 900 -2.98 -15.05 -8.61
CA GLN A 900 -1.85 -14.79 -9.49
C GLN A 900 -1.37 -16.10 -10.15
N GLY A 901 -1.08 -16.06 -11.45
CA GLY A 901 -0.73 -17.24 -12.23
C GLY A 901 -1.92 -18.12 -12.66
N GLN A 902 -3.07 -18.08 -11.99
CA GLN A 902 -4.24 -18.90 -12.32
C GLN A 902 -5.10 -18.30 -13.45
N GLU A 903 -6.02 -19.09 -14.01
CA GLU A 903 -6.94 -18.69 -15.06
C GLU A 903 -8.25 -19.47 -15.00
N ALA A 904 -9.31 -18.91 -15.55
CA ALA A 904 -10.62 -19.55 -15.68
C ALA A 904 -11.37 -19.04 -16.93
N PRO A 905 -12.33 -19.78 -17.47
CA PRO A 905 -13.28 -19.30 -18.47
C PRO A 905 -13.89 -17.95 -18.10
N VAL A 906 -14.40 -17.81 -16.88
CA VAL A 906 -15.06 -16.61 -16.37
C VAL A 906 -14.40 -16.11 -15.07
N CYS A 907 -14.21 -14.81 -14.99
CA CYS A 907 -13.75 -14.12 -13.77
C CYS A 907 -14.78 -13.06 -13.33
N LEU A 908 -15.27 -13.18 -12.11
CA LEU A 908 -16.16 -12.21 -11.47
C LEU A 908 -15.35 -11.41 -10.44
N VAL A 909 -15.44 -10.09 -10.49
CA VAL A 909 -14.66 -9.20 -9.61
C VAL A 909 -15.62 -8.38 -8.77
N SER A 910 -15.57 -8.50 -7.44
CA SER A 910 -16.30 -7.64 -6.51
C SER A 910 -15.43 -6.44 -6.15
N MET A 911 -15.96 -5.21 -6.24
CA MET A 911 -15.27 -3.99 -5.81
C MET A 911 -15.52 -3.64 -4.35
N THR A 912 -16.61 -4.14 -3.79
CA THR A 912 -16.95 -4.11 -2.35
C THR A 912 -17.27 -2.72 -1.80
N ALA A 913 -16.40 -1.72 -1.96
CA ALA A 913 -16.61 -0.39 -1.41
C ALA A 913 -17.70 0.38 -2.16
N SER A 914 -18.52 1.15 -1.44
CA SER A 914 -19.60 1.94 -2.07
C SER A 914 -19.08 3.22 -2.74
N SER A 915 -18.01 3.78 -2.25
CA SER A 915 -17.37 4.99 -2.82
C SER A 915 -15.87 4.99 -2.52
N ALA A 916 -15.12 5.88 -3.17
CA ALA A 916 -13.69 6.07 -2.90
C ALA A 916 -13.39 6.52 -1.45
N GLU A 917 -14.31 7.30 -0.85
CA GLU A 917 -14.19 7.79 0.53
C GLU A 917 -14.42 6.69 1.57
N GLU A 918 -15.13 5.62 1.20
CA GLU A 918 -15.44 4.48 2.08
C GLU A 918 -14.41 3.35 1.97
N THR A 919 -13.36 3.53 1.17
CA THR A 919 -12.30 2.52 1.04
C THR A 919 -11.45 2.45 2.31
N SER A 920 -11.35 1.27 2.91
CA SER A 920 -10.58 1.06 4.15
C SER A 920 -9.06 1.15 3.97
N ARG A 921 -8.57 1.04 2.74
CA ARG A 921 -7.13 1.04 2.39
C ARG A 921 -6.73 2.16 1.43
N GLY A 922 -7.60 3.14 1.25
CA GLY A 922 -7.37 4.22 0.29
C GLY A 922 -7.74 3.86 -1.15
N MET A 923 -7.84 4.90 -1.96
CA MET A 923 -8.18 4.81 -3.38
C MET A 923 -7.13 4.03 -4.18
N GLU A 924 -5.85 4.25 -3.89
CA GLU A 924 -4.71 3.64 -4.57
C GLU A 924 -4.72 2.11 -4.48
N PHE A 925 -5.21 1.56 -3.40
CA PHE A 925 -5.34 0.12 -3.24
C PHE A 925 -6.48 -0.47 -4.09
N LEU A 926 -7.68 0.12 -3.99
CA LEU A 926 -8.89 -0.44 -4.63
C LEU A 926 -8.86 -0.24 -6.15
N PHE A 927 -8.39 0.93 -6.61
CA PHE A 927 -8.35 1.29 -8.02
C PHE A 927 -7.02 0.95 -8.69
N SER A 928 -6.09 0.27 -8.00
CA SER A 928 -4.79 -0.11 -8.55
C SER A 928 -4.92 -0.73 -9.94
N LEU A 929 -4.29 -0.12 -10.93
CA LEU A 929 -4.26 -0.62 -12.31
C LEU A 929 -3.71 -2.05 -12.36
N ASN A 930 -2.68 -2.33 -11.58
CA ASN A 930 -2.07 -3.65 -11.49
C ASN A 930 -3.05 -4.70 -10.95
N ARG A 931 -3.85 -4.37 -9.93
CA ARG A 931 -4.87 -5.27 -9.37
C ARG A 931 -6.00 -5.52 -10.34
N ILE A 932 -6.47 -4.49 -11.03
CA ILE A 932 -7.51 -4.60 -12.06
C ILE A 932 -6.98 -5.43 -13.23
N ASN A 933 -5.75 -5.19 -13.68
CA ASN A 933 -5.07 -5.98 -14.71
C ASN A 933 -5.05 -7.46 -14.33
N VAL A 934 -4.55 -7.78 -13.13
CA VAL A 934 -4.49 -9.18 -12.67
C VAL A 934 -5.87 -9.78 -12.57
N ALA A 935 -6.87 -9.10 -11.99
CA ALA A 935 -8.21 -9.62 -11.82
C ALA A 935 -8.89 -9.92 -13.17
N VAL A 936 -8.93 -8.93 -14.08
CA VAL A 936 -9.58 -9.08 -15.39
C VAL A 936 -8.85 -10.10 -16.27
N SER A 937 -7.53 -10.12 -16.27
CA SER A 937 -6.72 -11.05 -17.07
C SER A 937 -6.73 -12.51 -16.58
N ARG A 938 -7.43 -12.81 -15.47
CA ARG A 938 -7.75 -14.22 -15.10
C ARG A 938 -8.76 -14.86 -16.03
N ALA A 939 -9.62 -14.04 -16.66
CA ALA A 939 -10.63 -14.53 -17.59
C ALA A 939 -10.04 -14.96 -18.93
N LYS A 940 -10.45 -16.13 -19.40
CA LYS A 940 -10.21 -16.56 -20.78
C LYS A 940 -11.18 -15.88 -21.74
N GLY A 941 -12.49 -15.87 -21.40
CA GLY A 941 -13.57 -15.35 -22.23
C GLY A 941 -14.31 -14.16 -21.64
N LEU A 942 -14.72 -14.22 -20.40
CA LEU A 942 -15.61 -13.22 -19.80
C LEU A 942 -15.14 -12.73 -18.44
N ALA A 943 -14.97 -11.42 -18.28
CA ALA A 943 -14.69 -10.75 -17.02
C ALA A 943 -15.84 -9.79 -16.67
N LEU A 944 -16.44 -9.95 -15.49
CA LEU A 944 -17.51 -9.09 -14.99
C LEU A 944 -17.05 -8.39 -13.70
N VAL A 945 -17.07 -7.06 -13.68
CA VAL A 945 -16.64 -6.25 -12.54
C VAL A 945 -17.88 -5.63 -11.90
N PHE A 946 -18.23 -6.10 -10.70
CA PHE A 946 -19.38 -5.65 -9.90
C PHE A 946 -18.95 -4.52 -8.97
N GLY A 947 -19.73 -3.45 -8.91
CA GLY A 947 -19.44 -2.37 -7.99
C GLY A 947 -20.45 -1.24 -8.02
N SER A 948 -20.41 -0.40 -6.98
CA SER A 948 -21.24 0.80 -6.89
C SER A 948 -20.89 1.79 -8.01
N PRO A 949 -21.88 2.35 -8.71
CA PRO A 949 -21.65 3.43 -9.69
C PRO A 949 -20.85 4.60 -9.14
N ARG A 950 -20.93 4.89 -7.83
CA ARG A 950 -20.20 5.96 -7.13
C ARG A 950 -18.68 5.79 -7.16
N LEU A 951 -18.17 4.57 -7.32
CA LEU A 951 -16.73 4.34 -7.48
C LEU A 951 -16.17 5.02 -8.73
N ARG A 952 -16.93 5.06 -9.81
CA ARG A 952 -16.56 5.72 -11.07
C ARG A 952 -16.77 7.24 -11.02
N GLU A 953 -17.37 7.73 -9.95
CA GLU A 953 -17.63 9.14 -9.68
C GLU A 953 -16.66 9.74 -8.67
N ALA A 954 -15.62 8.98 -8.29
CA ALA A 954 -14.65 9.38 -7.31
C ALA A 954 -14.03 10.74 -7.67
N LYS A 955 -13.90 11.61 -6.69
CA LYS A 955 -13.18 12.86 -6.81
C LYS A 955 -11.69 12.54 -6.86
N CYS A 956 -10.98 13.17 -7.79
CA CYS A 956 -9.54 13.03 -7.96
C CYS A 956 -8.87 14.37 -7.63
N ASP A 957 -7.95 14.33 -6.68
CA ASP A 957 -7.15 15.49 -6.27
C ASP A 957 -5.81 15.54 -7.00
N THR A 958 -5.33 14.40 -7.49
CA THR A 958 -4.11 14.28 -8.30
C THR A 958 -4.40 13.67 -9.67
N VAL A 959 -3.45 13.86 -10.58
CA VAL A 959 -3.52 13.31 -11.94
C VAL A 959 -3.40 11.78 -11.91
N GLU A 960 -2.63 11.24 -10.98
CA GLU A 960 -2.45 9.81 -10.76
C GLU A 960 -3.78 9.16 -10.30
N GLN A 961 -4.50 9.77 -9.36
CA GLN A 961 -5.83 9.30 -8.96
C GLN A 961 -6.81 9.31 -10.13
N MET A 962 -6.71 10.29 -11.02
CA MET A 962 -7.56 10.37 -12.21
C MET A 962 -7.28 9.21 -13.19
N GLN A 963 -6.02 8.78 -13.34
CA GLN A 963 -5.66 7.59 -14.12
C GLN A 963 -6.28 6.32 -13.52
N LEU A 964 -6.20 6.17 -12.19
CA LEU A 964 -6.76 5.01 -11.50
C LEU A 964 -8.28 4.87 -11.76
N VAL A 965 -9.05 5.95 -11.58
CA VAL A 965 -10.50 5.93 -11.79
C VAL A 965 -10.86 5.79 -13.28
N ASN A 966 -10.03 6.33 -14.18
CA ASN A 966 -10.22 6.23 -15.63
C ASN A 966 -10.37 4.78 -16.09
N THR A 967 -9.62 3.85 -15.51
CA THR A 967 -9.67 2.42 -15.86
C THR A 967 -11.06 1.81 -15.60
N LEU A 968 -11.70 2.16 -14.47
CA LEU A 968 -13.08 1.72 -14.20
C LEU A 968 -14.10 2.41 -15.13
N CYS A 969 -13.88 3.67 -15.47
CA CYS A 969 -14.73 4.37 -16.44
C CYS A 969 -14.59 3.75 -17.84
N ALA A 970 -13.40 3.29 -18.20
CA ALA A 970 -13.14 2.61 -19.46
C ALA A 970 -13.95 1.30 -19.61
N LEU A 971 -14.11 0.49 -18.56
CA LEU A 971 -14.89 -0.75 -18.60
C LEU A 971 -16.31 -0.54 -19.16
N LYS A 972 -16.95 0.60 -18.84
CA LYS A 972 -18.27 0.94 -19.42
C LYS A 972 -18.21 1.24 -20.91
N SER A 973 -17.11 1.78 -21.40
CA SER A 973 -16.96 2.14 -22.81
C SER A 973 -16.79 0.94 -23.74
N TYR A 974 -16.36 -0.20 -23.20
CA TYR A 974 -16.22 -1.47 -23.92
C TYR A 974 -17.52 -2.28 -23.96
N GLN A 975 -18.60 -1.83 -23.29
CA GLN A 975 -19.90 -2.48 -23.33
C GLN A 975 -20.55 -2.35 -24.73
N PRO A 976 -21.21 -3.40 -25.25
CA PRO A 976 -22.02 -3.30 -26.46
C PRO A 976 -23.12 -2.24 -26.32
N GLU A 977 -23.46 -1.55 -27.40
CA GLU A 977 -24.49 -0.50 -27.38
C GLU A 977 -25.87 -1.01 -26.89
N SER A 978 -26.18 -2.29 -27.08
CA SER A 978 -27.41 -2.93 -26.61
C SER A 978 -27.50 -3.09 -25.08
N THR A 979 -26.40 -2.88 -24.35
CA THR A 979 -26.34 -3.00 -22.88
C THR A 979 -25.95 -1.68 -22.17
N ARG A 980 -25.77 -0.61 -22.96
CA ARG A 980 -25.55 0.76 -22.46
C ARG A 980 -26.88 1.42 -22.06
#